data_cf2f1ee18b3d7ea9dee679b007b5b801
#
_entry.id   cf2f1ee18b3d7ea9dee679b007b5b801
#
_cell.length_a   1.000
_cell.length_b   1.000
_cell.length_c   1.000
_cell.angle_alpha   90.00
_cell.angle_beta   90.00
_cell.angle_gamma   90.00
#
_symmetry.space_group_name_H-M   'P 1'
#
loop_
_entity.id
_entity.type
_entity.pdbx_description
1 polymer ?
#
loop_
_entity_poly.entity_id
_entity_poly.type
_entity_poly.pdbx_seq_one_letter_code
_entity_poly.pdbx_strand_id
1 'polypeptide(L)'
;TEQGYIVGEIKAIFFENASNFYKVMLISVNESNLPQKQDEIVVTGSFGQITEDTAYRFFGEVVEHPRYGVQFQATSYQQEKPTSKNGLIAFLSGERFPGIGKRTAEKIVETFGEEAVDVILDDPEALKSISGMTPKKREMMRDVLMQTQGTEKILIALGNYGFSNNQAANIFHFYRTETLTVLNENPYRLLEDIEGIGFKKADQLAEELNFAPDHSSRLKGGLIATLQELCLSNGDTYVDGTVLLERTIHLLEQSRRFIIEDAPVIEALMEMVMDMKVVEDHSRFAIPSLYFAEEGIASSIDRLLKRKTKIAYPGVDLDLEIENLQSNLQIRYGASQIEAIKAALLSPFFILTGGPGTGKTTVLKGIVRMFSELNDLPEDPKDYKDGLFPILLAAPTGRAAKRMQETTGLPGSTIHRLLGLTGQEKESEELYTQELEGKLLIIDEVSMVDTWLMHRLLKSVPPGMQVLFVGDKDQLPSVGPGQVLFDLLNCKALPQVELNEIFRQSGDSSIIPLAHEIKNGILPRDFRNNQADRSFLPCQTHQIEPVIRQVVEKAKSKGFTAKDIQILAPMYKGAAGIDAINTMMQEIFNPKGNKKRREVAFFDVVYRVGDKVLQLVNQPENNVFNGDMGEITAIQFAKETEEKVDQITILFDTVEVTYNRNNWNKFVLAYCCSIHKSQGSEFTMVILPMVKQYGRMLRRNLLYTAITRSKSKLILCGDYEAFETAVVSTGDIRKTMLHEKLERNLNNDKVFTAEESAKDKEAKAPGTGIEVAEPITETTAEPATQKPEKNASPNILP
;
A
#
# COMPACT_ATOMS: atom_id res chain seq x y z
N THR A 1 10.30 12.39 -40.70
CA THR A 1 8.99 13.03 -40.78
C THR A 1 9.04 14.23 -39.87
N GLU A 2 8.85 15.45 -40.43
CA GLU A 2 8.76 16.68 -39.61
C GLU A 2 7.62 16.50 -38.63
N GLN A 3 7.89 16.73 -37.35
CA GLN A 3 6.89 16.67 -36.26
C GLN A 3 5.82 17.74 -36.51
N GLY A 4 4.53 17.40 -36.34
CA GLY A 4 3.45 18.39 -36.46
C GLY A 4 3.58 19.45 -35.38
N TYR A 5 3.31 20.71 -35.74
CA TYR A 5 3.28 21.79 -34.74
C TYR A 5 2.08 22.74 -34.94
N ILE A 6 1.71 23.37 -33.85
CA ILE A 6 0.70 24.44 -33.79
C ILE A 6 1.25 25.58 -32.95
N VAL A 7 1.16 26.81 -33.44
CA VAL A 7 1.41 28.03 -32.69
C VAL A 7 0.10 28.76 -32.48
N GLY A 8 -0.20 29.08 -31.24
CA GLY A 8 -1.45 29.79 -30.94
C GLY A 8 -1.59 30.23 -29.48
N GLU A 9 -2.65 30.95 -29.21
CA GLU A 9 -2.99 31.48 -27.89
C GLU A 9 -4.10 30.67 -27.25
N ILE A 10 -4.02 30.53 -25.92
CA ILE A 10 -5.01 29.74 -25.14
C ILE A 10 -6.27 30.62 -25.00
N LYS A 11 -7.37 30.15 -25.58
CA LYS A 11 -8.68 30.78 -25.42
C LYS A 11 -9.43 30.34 -24.17
N ALA A 12 -9.30 29.05 -23.82
CA ALA A 12 -9.95 28.48 -22.65
C ALA A 12 -9.25 27.20 -22.20
N ILE A 13 -9.17 26.97 -20.92
CA ILE A 13 -8.74 25.71 -20.32
C ILE A 13 -10.02 24.95 -19.91
N PHE A 14 -10.35 23.88 -20.63
CA PHE A 14 -11.52 23.06 -20.35
C PHE A 14 -11.32 22.12 -19.17
N PHE A 15 -10.07 21.74 -18.93
CA PHE A 15 -9.71 20.80 -17.91
C PHE A 15 -8.24 20.97 -17.49
N GLU A 16 -7.98 20.92 -16.19
CA GLU A 16 -6.64 20.95 -15.62
C GLU A 16 -6.55 19.95 -14.46
N ASN A 17 -5.46 19.20 -14.43
CA ASN A 17 -5.11 18.34 -13.33
C ASN A 17 -3.79 18.79 -12.70
N ALA A 18 -3.86 19.35 -11.49
CA ALA A 18 -2.72 19.93 -10.80
C ALA A 18 -1.64 18.88 -10.41
N SER A 19 -2.01 17.61 -10.26
CA SER A 19 -1.07 16.55 -9.85
C SER A 19 -0.16 16.09 -10.98
N ASN A 20 -0.58 16.20 -12.25
CA ASN A 20 0.19 15.73 -13.40
C ASN A 20 0.32 16.77 -14.52
N PHE A 21 -0.09 18.02 -14.25
CA PHE A 21 -0.07 19.12 -15.21
C PHE A 21 -0.84 18.88 -16.51
N TYR A 22 -1.67 17.83 -16.57
CA TYR A 22 -2.45 17.52 -17.77
C TYR A 22 -3.56 18.54 -17.96
N LYS A 23 -3.61 19.12 -19.17
CA LYS A 23 -4.62 20.12 -19.54
C LYS A 23 -5.29 19.76 -20.86
N VAL A 24 -6.54 20.15 -20.97
CA VAL A 24 -7.31 20.16 -22.22
C VAL A 24 -7.71 21.60 -22.50
N MET A 25 -7.20 22.15 -23.58
CA MET A 25 -7.28 23.58 -23.86
C MET A 25 -7.80 23.83 -25.25
N LEU A 26 -8.54 24.90 -25.43
CA LEU A 26 -8.88 25.45 -26.75
C LEU A 26 -7.82 26.48 -27.13
N ILE A 27 -7.16 26.26 -28.26
CA ILE A 27 -6.13 27.14 -28.81
C ILE A 27 -6.67 27.82 -30.05
N SER A 28 -6.50 29.13 -30.10
CA SER A 28 -6.65 29.94 -31.34
C SER A 28 -5.36 29.79 -32.14
N VAL A 29 -5.43 29.22 -33.32
CA VAL A 29 -4.24 28.88 -34.12
C VAL A 29 -3.77 30.08 -34.93
N ASN A 30 -2.54 30.53 -34.67
CA ASN A 30 -1.89 31.60 -35.43
C ASN A 30 -1.07 31.01 -36.60
N GLU A 31 -0.39 29.86 -36.38
CA GLU A 31 0.46 29.18 -37.35
C GLU A 31 0.40 27.66 -37.13
N SER A 32 0.43 26.88 -38.17
CA SER A 32 0.58 25.42 -38.08
C SER A 32 1.16 24.83 -39.34
N ASN A 33 1.83 23.67 -39.23
CA ASN A 33 2.26 22.84 -40.37
C ASN A 33 1.30 21.68 -40.65
N LEU A 34 0.13 21.66 -40.03
CA LEU A 34 -0.87 20.61 -40.22
C LEU A 34 -1.51 20.65 -41.59
N PRO A 35 -1.91 19.48 -42.14
CA PRO A 35 -2.54 19.38 -43.48
C PRO A 35 -3.86 20.13 -43.60
N GLN A 36 -4.59 20.28 -42.49
CA GLN A 36 -5.87 21.02 -42.46
C GLN A 36 -5.71 22.24 -41.58
N LYS A 37 -5.93 23.45 -42.18
CA LYS A 37 -5.97 24.70 -41.41
C LYS A 37 -7.27 24.74 -40.61
N GLN A 38 -7.12 24.89 -39.28
CA GLN A 38 -8.23 25.14 -38.37
C GLN A 38 -7.92 26.44 -37.64
N ASP A 39 -8.92 27.32 -37.50
CA ASP A 39 -8.75 28.57 -36.75
C ASP A 39 -8.69 28.32 -35.23
N GLU A 40 -9.29 27.21 -34.77
CA GLU A 40 -9.28 26.79 -33.38
C GLU A 40 -9.14 25.26 -33.31
N ILE A 41 -8.33 24.77 -32.37
CA ILE A 41 -8.15 23.35 -32.15
C ILE A 41 -8.05 23.04 -30.65
N VAL A 42 -8.56 21.88 -30.25
CA VAL A 42 -8.38 21.39 -28.88
C VAL A 42 -6.99 20.77 -28.76
N VAL A 43 -6.15 21.31 -27.88
CA VAL A 43 -4.83 20.79 -27.58
C VAL A 43 -4.87 20.08 -26.22
N THR A 44 -4.32 18.86 -26.20
CA THR A 44 -4.26 18.04 -25.00
C THR A 44 -2.80 17.67 -24.71
N GLY A 45 -2.42 17.67 -23.45
CA GLY A 45 -1.04 17.32 -23.06
C GLY A 45 -0.74 17.71 -21.61
N SER A 46 0.51 17.52 -21.19
CA SER A 46 0.97 18.06 -19.90
C SER A 46 1.73 19.33 -20.12
N PHE A 47 1.23 20.34 -19.49
CA PHE A 47 1.76 21.69 -19.61
C PHE A 47 1.97 22.21 -18.20
N GLY A 48 3.15 22.71 -17.92
CA GLY A 48 3.45 23.36 -16.64
C GLY A 48 2.51 24.54 -16.38
N GLN A 49 2.99 25.55 -15.75
CA GLN A 49 2.19 26.78 -15.58
C GLN A 49 2.07 27.51 -16.92
N ILE A 50 1.01 27.27 -17.65
CA ILE A 50 0.64 28.04 -18.83
C ILE A 50 -0.47 29.04 -18.48
N THR A 51 -0.42 30.21 -19.12
CA THR A 51 -1.36 31.33 -18.89
C THR A 51 -2.19 31.58 -20.13
N GLU A 52 -3.46 31.92 -19.93
CA GLU A 52 -4.30 32.51 -20.97
C GLU A 52 -3.65 33.79 -21.51
N ASP A 53 -3.92 34.17 -22.73
CA ASP A 53 -3.34 35.32 -23.42
C ASP A 53 -1.82 35.25 -23.72
N THR A 54 -1.22 34.09 -23.68
CA THR A 54 0.17 33.84 -24.10
C THR A 54 0.20 32.84 -25.25
N ALA A 55 1.02 33.15 -26.27
CA ALA A 55 1.21 32.26 -27.42
C ALA A 55 2.20 31.14 -27.07
N TYR A 56 1.86 29.93 -27.45
CA TYR A 56 2.70 28.73 -27.29
C TYR A 56 2.83 28.00 -28.62
N ARG A 57 4.00 27.42 -28.85
CA ARG A 57 4.23 26.45 -29.93
C ARG A 57 4.11 25.06 -29.33
N PHE A 58 3.12 24.31 -29.78
CA PHE A 58 2.87 22.92 -29.36
C PHE A 58 3.39 21.98 -30.44
N PHE A 59 4.15 20.96 -30.08
CA PHE A 59 4.64 19.91 -30.96
C PHE A 59 3.93 18.61 -30.65
N GLY A 60 3.44 17.91 -31.67
CA GLY A 60 2.68 16.66 -31.46
C GLY A 60 2.04 16.16 -32.74
N GLU A 61 0.93 15.45 -32.58
CA GLU A 61 0.19 14.86 -33.66
C GLU A 61 -1.33 15.07 -33.53
N VAL A 62 -2.02 15.04 -34.65
CA VAL A 62 -3.49 15.12 -34.68
C VAL A 62 -4.04 13.74 -34.39
N VAL A 63 -4.90 13.64 -33.39
CA VAL A 63 -5.55 12.39 -32.97
C VAL A 63 -7.06 12.58 -33.03
N GLU A 64 -7.76 11.62 -33.57
CA GLU A 64 -9.23 11.62 -33.55
C GLU A 64 -9.74 10.91 -32.29
N HIS A 65 -10.25 11.71 -31.35
CA HIS A 65 -10.83 11.15 -30.14
C HIS A 65 -12.28 10.69 -30.38
N PRO A 66 -12.66 9.44 -30.05
CA PRO A 66 -13.98 8.88 -30.38
C PRO A 66 -15.19 9.69 -29.90
N ARG A 67 -15.01 10.53 -28.87
CA ARG A 67 -16.07 11.32 -28.24
C ARG A 67 -15.95 12.83 -28.46
N TYR A 68 -14.71 13.33 -28.60
CA TYR A 68 -14.43 14.78 -28.62
C TYR A 68 -13.91 15.27 -29.97
N GLY A 69 -13.90 14.37 -30.98
CA GLY A 69 -13.47 14.70 -32.33
C GLY A 69 -11.96 14.91 -32.45
N VAL A 70 -11.57 15.72 -33.45
CA VAL A 70 -10.17 15.98 -33.75
C VAL A 70 -9.53 16.82 -32.65
N GLN A 71 -8.41 16.32 -32.10
CA GLN A 71 -7.61 16.96 -31.07
C GLN A 71 -6.13 16.93 -31.48
N PHE A 72 -5.37 17.87 -31.01
CA PHE A 72 -3.91 17.86 -31.15
C PHE A 72 -3.29 17.37 -29.83
N GLN A 73 -2.71 16.20 -29.85
CA GLN A 73 -2.02 15.63 -28.69
C GLN A 73 -0.59 16.15 -28.69
N ALA A 74 -0.32 17.14 -27.84
CA ALA A 74 0.99 17.72 -27.69
C ALA A 74 1.89 16.81 -26.84
N THR A 75 3.08 16.52 -27.39
CA THR A 75 4.14 15.79 -26.69
C THR A 75 5.13 16.73 -26.03
N SER A 76 5.29 17.94 -26.59
CA SER A 76 6.10 19.02 -26.02
C SER A 76 5.52 20.38 -26.41
N TYR A 77 5.93 21.41 -25.70
CA TYR A 77 5.51 22.77 -25.98
C TYR A 77 6.66 23.74 -25.69
N GLN A 78 6.63 24.89 -26.32
CA GLN A 78 7.57 25.97 -26.11
C GLN A 78 6.78 27.29 -26.05
N GLN A 79 7.03 28.08 -25.03
CA GLN A 79 6.43 29.39 -24.96
C GLN A 79 7.01 30.23 -26.09
N GLU A 80 6.15 30.73 -26.99
CA GLU A 80 6.54 31.77 -27.87
C GLU A 80 6.71 33.03 -27.02
N LYS A 81 7.84 33.73 -27.16
CA LYS A 81 8.04 35.01 -26.47
C LYS A 81 6.82 35.88 -26.78
N PRO A 82 6.14 36.48 -25.77
CA PRO A 82 5.06 37.41 -26.07
C PRO A 82 5.59 38.49 -26.95
N THR A 83 5.28 38.45 -28.23
CA THR A 83 5.69 39.42 -29.22
C THR A 83 4.81 40.68 -29.19
N SER A 84 3.72 40.67 -28.44
CA SER A 84 2.85 41.79 -28.25
C SER A 84 3.13 42.53 -26.93
N LYS A 85 3.22 43.84 -26.95
CA LYS A 85 3.37 44.64 -25.72
C LYS A 85 2.32 44.34 -24.67
N ASN A 86 1.08 44.09 -25.08
CA ASN A 86 -0.02 43.76 -24.15
C ASN A 86 0.16 42.37 -23.48
N GLY A 87 0.66 41.37 -24.21
CA GLY A 87 0.97 40.06 -23.67
C GLY A 87 2.09 40.08 -22.61
N LEU A 88 3.16 40.88 -22.85
CA LEU A 88 4.25 41.08 -21.89
C LEU A 88 3.76 41.81 -20.63
N ILE A 89 2.90 42.83 -20.78
CA ILE A 89 2.30 43.51 -19.64
C ILE A 89 1.45 42.59 -18.80
N ALA A 90 0.60 41.79 -19.43
CA ALA A 90 -0.24 40.79 -18.74
C ALA A 90 0.61 39.75 -18.01
N PHE A 91 1.64 39.20 -18.65
CA PHE A 91 2.59 38.27 -18.08
C PHE A 91 3.30 38.81 -16.84
N LEU A 92 3.93 40.02 -16.96
CA LEU A 92 4.70 40.61 -15.86
C LEU A 92 3.83 41.15 -14.71
N SER A 93 2.53 41.37 -14.93
CA SER A 93 1.58 41.81 -13.91
C SER A 93 0.75 40.67 -13.30
N GLY A 94 0.98 39.43 -13.70
CA GLY A 94 0.29 38.27 -13.22
C GLY A 94 0.63 37.87 -11.76
N GLU A 95 -0.13 36.96 -11.18
CA GLU A 95 -0.01 36.49 -9.78
C GLU A 95 1.39 35.96 -9.41
N ARG A 96 2.18 35.58 -10.41
CA ARG A 96 3.55 35.07 -10.24
C ARG A 96 4.52 36.11 -9.75
N PHE A 97 4.23 37.39 -10.00
CA PHE A 97 5.09 38.52 -9.65
C PHE A 97 4.45 39.39 -8.56
N PRO A 98 4.40 38.93 -7.31
CA PRO A 98 3.73 39.65 -6.23
C PRO A 98 4.32 41.04 -6.02
N GLY A 99 3.45 42.02 -6.07
CA GLY A 99 3.82 43.42 -5.94
C GLY A 99 4.25 44.13 -7.25
N ILE A 100 4.17 43.43 -8.41
CA ILE A 100 4.28 44.06 -9.72
C ILE A 100 2.88 44.26 -10.30
N GLY A 101 2.33 45.42 -10.17
CA GLY A 101 1.04 45.75 -10.75
C GLY A 101 1.14 46.16 -12.21
N LYS A 102 -0.01 46.19 -12.90
CA LYS A 102 -0.13 46.50 -14.32
C LYS A 102 0.66 47.76 -14.73
N ARG A 103 0.58 48.87 -13.96
CA ARG A 103 1.32 50.11 -14.21
C ARG A 103 2.85 49.95 -14.15
N THR A 104 3.35 49.04 -13.32
CA THR A 104 4.80 48.76 -13.24
C THR A 104 5.24 47.90 -14.41
N ALA A 105 4.44 46.92 -14.78
CA ALA A 105 4.66 46.08 -15.95
C ALA A 105 4.62 46.91 -17.25
N GLU A 106 3.68 47.87 -17.39
CA GLU A 106 3.60 48.79 -18.51
C GLU A 106 4.91 49.58 -18.66
N LYS A 107 5.44 50.17 -17.59
CA LYS A 107 6.72 50.91 -17.60
C LYS A 107 7.92 50.05 -17.98
N ILE A 108 7.94 48.76 -17.51
CA ILE A 108 9.01 47.83 -17.87
C ILE A 108 8.97 47.56 -19.38
N VAL A 109 7.80 47.27 -19.93
CA VAL A 109 7.63 46.98 -21.36
C VAL A 109 7.81 48.25 -22.23
N GLU A 110 7.44 49.41 -21.75
CA GLU A 110 7.72 50.66 -22.45
C GLU A 110 9.22 50.97 -22.51
N THR A 111 9.99 50.61 -21.46
CA THR A 111 11.43 50.89 -21.39
C THR A 111 12.26 49.87 -22.14
N PHE A 112 11.94 48.58 -22.05
CA PHE A 112 12.77 47.51 -22.60
C PHE A 112 12.14 46.81 -23.81
N GLY A 113 10.91 47.18 -24.19
CA GLY A 113 10.23 46.59 -25.35
C GLY A 113 9.96 45.10 -25.22
N GLU A 114 10.10 44.43 -26.33
CA GLU A 114 9.88 42.98 -26.44
C GLU A 114 10.99 42.14 -25.76
N GLU A 115 12.16 42.75 -25.52
CA GLU A 115 13.31 42.13 -24.86
C GLU A 115 13.27 42.25 -23.32
N ALA A 116 12.18 42.75 -22.73
CA ALA A 116 12.08 43.02 -21.31
C ALA A 116 12.42 41.81 -20.44
N VAL A 117 11.98 40.58 -20.83
CA VAL A 117 12.25 39.36 -20.10
C VAL A 117 13.73 38.96 -20.14
N ASP A 118 14.37 39.07 -21.32
CA ASP A 118 15.78 38.74 -21.49
C ASP A 118 16.66 39.76 -20.73
N VAL A 119 16.31 41.03 -20.77
CA VAL A 119 17.01 42.07 -20.00
C VAL A 119 16.93 41.80 -18.49
N ILE A 120 15.77 41.40 -17.97
CA ILE A 120 15.61 41.09 -16.54
C ILE A 120 16.42 39.84 -16.15
N LEU A 121 16.54 38.85 -17.02
CA LEU A 121 17.32 37.62 -16.77
C LEU A 121 18.82 37.90 -16.80
N ASP A 122 19.29 38.68 -17.77
CA ASP A 122 20.71 38.97 -17.97
C ASP A 122 21.24 40.01 -16.98
N ASP A 123 20.51 41.10 -16.78
CA ASP A 123 20.86 42.16 -15.82
C ASP A 123 19.64 42.71 -15.08
N PRO A 124 19.27 42.12 -13.91
CA PRO A 124 18.15 42.60 -13.10
C PRO A 124 18.35 44.02 -12.58
N GLU A 125 19.58 44.54 -12.58
CA GLU A 125 19.90 45.91 -12.17
C GLU A 125 19.45 46.96 -13.22
N ALA A 126 19.22 46.55 -14.46
CA ALA A 126 18.61 47.41 -15.48
C ALA A 126 17.23 47.95 -15.02
N LEU A 127 16.51 47.16 -14.20
CA LEU A 127 15.23 47.60 -13.62
C LEU A 127 15.33 48.74 -12.60
N LYS A 128 16.54 49.18 -12.23
CA LYS A 128 16.72 50.40 -11.40
C LYS A 128 16.14 51.66 -12.03
N SER A 129 16.08 51.70 -13.36
CA SER A 129 15.50 52.80 -14.12
C SER A 129 13.98 52.95 -13.94
N ILE A 130 13.32 51.85 -13.47
CA ILE A 130 11.87 51.81 -13.34
C ILE A 130 11.44 52.27 -11.93
N SER A 131 10.63 53.30 -11.89
CA SER A 131 10.12 53.87 -10.64
C SER A 131 9.25 52.83 -9.87
N GLY A 132 9.62 52.58 -8.61
CA GLY A 132 8.92 51.61 -7.74
C GLY A 132 9.53 50.21 -7.70
N MET A 133 10.65 49.97 -8.39
CA MET A 133 11.39 48.72 -8.37
C MET A 133 12.43 48.70 -7.26
N THR A 134 12.08 48.09 -6.13
CA THR A 134 13.01 47.89 -5.01
C THR A 134 13.99 46.72 -5.32
N PRO A 135 15.18 46.68 -4.66
CA PRO A 135 16.13 45.58 -4.85
C PRO A 135 15.46 44.19 -4.68
N LYS A 136 14.62 44.07 -3.67
CA LYS A 136 13.88 42.81 -3.38
C LYS A 136 12.91 42.43 -4.53
N LYS A 137 12.27 43.37 -5.16
CA LYS A 137 11.40 43.13 -6.32
C LYS A 137 12.18 42.72 -7.57
N ARG A 138 13.35 43.29 -7.79
CA ARG A 138 14.21 42.96 -8.92
C ARG A 138 14.73 41.53 -8.81
N GLU A 139 15.24 41.18 -7.62
CA GLU A 139 15.70 39.79 -7.30
C GLU A 139 14.56 38.79 -7.44
N MET A 140 13.40 39.07 -6.85
CA MET A 140 12.22 38.21 -6.94
C MET A 140 11.79 38.00 -8.41
N MET A 141 11.77 39.05 -9.24
CA MET A 141 11.41 38.91 -10.68
C MET A 141 12.38 37.97 -11.40
N ARG A 142 13.67 38.17 -11.20
CA ARG A 142 14.71 37.30 -11.76
C ARG A 142 14.54 35.86 -11.33
N ASP A 143 14.36 35.60 -10.03
CA ASP A 143 14.22 34.25 -9.47
C ASP A 143 12.99 33.55 -10.03
N VAL A 144 11.84 34.23 -10.10
CA VAL A 144 10.61 33.69 -10.69
C VAL A 144 10.80 33.33 -12.17
N LEU A 145 11.45 34.20 -12.95
CA LEU A 145 11.73 33.98 -14.37
C LEU A 145 12.69 32.81 -14.56
N MET A 146 13.77 32.71 -13.76
CA MET A 146 14.70 31.59 -13.79
C MET A 146 14.04 30.27 -13.42
N GLN A 147 13.21 30.22 -12.36
CA GLN A 147 12.49 29.04 -11.94
C GLN A 147 11.51 28.57 -13.03
N THR A 148 10.80 29.47 -13.66
CA THR A 148 9.81 29.11 -14.70
C THR A 148 10.49 28.50 -15.92
N GLN A 149 11.56 29.10 -16.44
CA GLN A 149 12.32 28.56 -17.57
C GLN A 149 13.03 27.24 -17.21
N GLY A 150 13.53 27.11 -15.97
CA GLY A 150 14.16 25.89 -15.49
C GLY A 150 13.18 24.72 -15.46
N THR A 151 11.98 24.93 -14.93
CA THR A 151 10.93 23.90 -14.83
C THR A 151 10.50 23.38 -16.19
N GLU A 152 10.26 24.28 -17.15
CA GLU A 152 9.85 23.88 -18.50
C GLU A 152 10.93 23.06 -19.21
N LYS A 153 12.20 23.49 -19.14
CA LYS A 153 13.32 22.74 -19.72
C LYS A 153 13.43 21.34 -19.15
N ILE A 154 13.25 21.18 -17.83
CA ILE A 154 13.30 19.88 -17.16
C ILE A 154 12.16 18.97 -17.63
N LEU A 155 10.92 19.46 -17.64
CA LEU A 155 9.76 18.68 -18.06
C LEU A 155 9.85 18.25 -19.54
N ILE A 156 10.33 19.14 -20.42
CA ILE A 156 10.58 18.84 -21.83
C ILE A 156 11.68 17.79 -21.97
N ALA A 157 12.79 17.92 -21.25
CA ALA A 157 13.87 16.93 -21.28
C ALA A 157 13.39 15.55 -20.81
N LEU A 158 12.63 15.49 -19.73
CA LEU A 158 12.03 14.25 -19.23
C LEU A 158 11.05 13.63 -20.24
N GLY A 159 10.26 14.46 -20.92
CA GLY A 159 9.39 14.01 -22.01
C GLY A 159 10.17 13.42 -23.18
N ASN A 160 11.28 14.05 -23.58
CA ASN A 160 12.18 13.55 -24.64
C ASN A 160 12.83 12.21 -24.25
N TYR A 161 13.16 12.01 -22.98
CA TYR A 161 13.61 10.72 -22.43
C TYR A 161 12.47 9.70 -22.29
N GLY A 162 11.27 10.00 -22.83
CA GLY A 162 10.15 9.08 -22.91
C GLY A 162 9.42 8.84 -21.58
N PHE A 163 9.62 9.68 -20.55
CA PHE A 163 8.80 9.61 -19.34
C PHE A 163 7.39 10.11 -19.62
N SER A 164 6.39 9.41 -19.07
CA SER A 164 5.02 9.91 -19.11
C SER A 164 4.90 11.18 -18.26
N ASN A 165 3.87 11.97 -18.54
CA ASN A 165 3.64 13.22 -17.86
C ASN A 165 3.54 13.09 -16.33
N ASN A 166 2.90 12.00 -15.83
CA ASN A 166 2.86 11.69 -14.41
C ASN A 166 4.24 11.38 -13.84
N GLN A 167 5.03 10.58 -14.55
CA GLN A 167 6.40 10.26 -14.14
C GLN A 167 7.29 11.50 -14.14
N ALA A 168 7.22 12.32 -15.19
CA ALA A 168 7.97 13.57 -15.27
C ALA A 168 7.60 14.53 -14.14
N ALA A 169 6.31 14.66 -13.82
CA ALA A 169 5.85 15.46 -12.68
C ALA A 169 6.40 14.94 -11.35
N ASN A 170 6.32 13.63 -11.10
CA ASN A 170 6.83 13.02 -9.88
C ASN A 170 8.35 13.19 -9.73
N ILE A 171 9.11 12.97 -10.82
CA ILE A 171 10.57 13.20 -10.84
C ILE A 171 10.88 14.65 -10.51
N PHE A 172 10.19 15.59 -11.17
CA PHE A 172 10.38 17.01 -10.91
C PHE A 172 9.96 17.41 -9.49
N HIS A 173 8.86 16.87 -8.96
CA HIS A 173 8.45 17.15 -7.59
C HIS A 173 9.48 16.69 -6.55
N PHE A 174 10.19 15.61 -6.83
CA PHE A 174 11.19 15.06 -5.93
C PHE A 174 12.53 15.82 -6.00
N TYR A 175 13.10 15.99 -7.21
CA TYR A 175 14.43 16.56 -7.41
C TYR A 175 14.44 18.06 -7.69
N ARG A 176 13.30 18.67 -8.03
CA ARG A 176 13.17 20.09 -8.35
C ARG A 176 14.17 20.52 -9.45
N THR A 177 14.91 21.57 -9.19
CA THR A 177 15.92 22.13 -10.11
C THR A 177 17.12 21.23 -10.36
N GLU A 178 17.42 20.32 -9.42
CA GLU A 178 18.54 19.37 -9.50
C GLU A 178 18.24 18.15 -10.39
N THR A 179 17.02 18.04 -10.94
CA THR A 179 16.58 16.89 -11.72
C THR A 179 17.60 16.46 -12.78
N LEU A 180 17.99 17.36 -13.67
CA LEU A 180 18.90 17.02 -14.77
C LEU A 180 20.32 16.69 -14.28
N THR A 181 20.80 17.36 -13.25
CA THR A 181 22.11 17.08 -12.63
C THR A 181 22.14 15.67 -12.07
N VAL A 182 21.14 15.30 -11.25
CA VAL A 182 21.02 13.98 -10.65
C VAL A 182 20.93 12.88 -11.71
N LEU A 183 20.13 13.10 -12.78
CA LEU A 183 19.97 12.11 -13.83
C LEU A 183 21.25 11.94 -14.68
N ASN A 184 22.00 13.00 -14.91
CA ASN A 184 23.28 12.96 -15.62
C ASN A 184 24.38 12.28 -14.78
N GLU A 185 24.35 12.44 -13.46
CA GLU A 185 25.30 11.79 -12.55
C GLU A 185 24.96 10.32 -12.35
N ASN A 186 23.71 9.99 -12.08
CA ASN A 186 23.25 8.62 -11.86
C ASN A 186 21.76 8.44 -12.15
N PRO A 187 21.36 8.01 -13.37
CA PRO A 187 19.98 7.80 -13.74
C PRO A 187 19.30 6.66 -12.95
N TYR A 188 20.06 5.74 -12.34
CA TYR A 188 19.52 4.63 -11.56
C TYR A 188 19.01 5.04 -10.17
N ARG A 189 19.28 6.28 -9.71
CA ARG A 189 18.63 6.82 -8.53
C ARG A 189 17.11 6.87 -8.63
N LEU A 190 16.58 6.94 -9.84
CA LEU A 190 15.14 6.87 -10.07
C LEU A 190 14.49 5.60 -9.52
N LEU A 191 15.24 4.49 -9.43
CA LEU A 191 14.74 3.22 -8.89
C LEU A 191 14.50 3.27 -7.37
N GLU A 192 15.33 4.04 -6.67
CA GLU A 192 15.27 4.20 -5.22
C GLU A 192 14.31 5.32 -4.82
N ASP A 193 14.29 6.41 -5.61
CA ASP A 193 13.68 7.68 -5.19
C ASP A 193 12.26 7.87 -5.74
N ILE A 194 11.89 7.24 -6.88
CA ILE A 194 10.62 7.50 -7.59
C ILE A 194 9.82 6.21 -7.78
N GLU A 195 8.66 6.13 -7.17
CA GLU A 195 7.76 4.98 -7.33
C GLU A 195 7.25 4.85 -8.77
N GLY A 196 7.18 3.62 -9.26
CA GLY A 196 6.67 3.32 -10.59
C GLY A 196 7.68 3.48 -11.73
N ILE A 197 8.97 3.70 -11.44
CA ILE A 197 10.04 3.67 -12.43
C ILE A 197 10.84 2.37 -12.25
N GLY A 198 10.70 1.44 -13.21
CA GLY A 198 11.43 0.18 -13.21
C GLY A 198 12.78 0.27 -13.92
N PHE A 199 13.64 -0.75 -13.71
CA PHE A 199 15.02 -0.84 -14.25
C PHE A 199 15.09 -0.54 -15.77
N LYS A 200 14.23 -1.16 -16.56
CA LYS A 200 14.22 -0.97 -18.03
C LYS A 200 14.12 0.50 -18.43
N LYS A 201 13.36 1.30 -17.69
CA LYS A 201 13.18 2.72 -18.01
C LYS A 201 14.40 3.55 -17.61
N ALA A 202 14.95 3.29 -16.42
CA ALA A 202 16.20 3.92 -15.98
C ALA A 202 17.39 3.53 -16.86
N ASP A 203 17.45 2.26 -17.29
CA ASP A 203 18.52 1.75 -18.17
C ASP A 203 18.45 2.32 -19.59
N GLN A 204 17.22 2.55 -20.12
CA GLN A 204 17.03 3.25 -21.38
C GLN A 204 17.54 4.69 -21.31
N LEU A 205 17.20 5.42 -20.23
CA LEU A 205 17.73 6.77 -20.00
C LEU A 205 19.25 6.78 -19.90
N ALA A 206 19.83 5.81 -19.15
CA ALA A 206 21.28 5.70 -19.01
C ALA A 206 21.99 5.42 -20.35
N GLU A 207 21.35 4.66 -21.25
CA GLU A 207 21.86 4.42 -22.61
C GLU A 207 21.86 5.70 -23.43
N GLU A 208 20.80 6.50 -23.39
CA GLU A 208 20.72 7.81 -24.05
C GLU A 208 21.73 8.82 -23.48
N LEU A 209 22.08 8.70 -22.20
CA LEU A 209 23.12 9.49 -21.53
C LEU A 209 24.53 8.91 -21.72
N ASN A 210 24.70 7.87 -22.55
CA ASN A 210 25.96 7.20 -22.89
C ASN A 210 26.68 6.52 -21.71
N PHE A 211 25.94 6.02 -20.71
CA PHE A 211 26.54 5.17 -19.68
C PHE A 211 26.96 3.82 -20.27
N ALA A 212 28.19 3.39 -19.94
CA ALA A 212 28.70 2.10 -20.40
C ALA A 212 27.86 0.93 -19.86
N PRO A 213 27.77 -0.20 -20.61
CA PRO A 213 26.98 -1.35 -20.19
C PRO A 213 27.46 -1.99 -18.87
N ASP A 214 28.73 -1.86 -18.52
CA ASP A 214 29.39 -2.34 -17.30
C ASP A 214 29.63 -1.25 -16.26
N HIS A 215 29.03 -0.07 -16.43
CA HIS A 215 29.19 1.05 -15.50
C HIS A 215 28.71 0.67 -14.09
N SER A 216 29.48 0.98 -13.04
CA SER A 216 29.18 0.62 -11.64
C SER A 216 27.76 1.01 -11.21
N SER A 217 27.30 2.22 -11.55
CA SER A 217 25.91 2.65 -11.24
C SER A 217 24.85 1.76 -11.89
N ARG A 218 25.13 1.24 -13.09
CA ARG A 218 24.24 0.29 -13.79
C ARG A 218 24.18 -1.04 -13.08
N LEU A 219 25.33 -1.59 -12.69
CA LEU A 219 25.42 -2.85 -11.96
C LEU A 219 24.68 -2.75 -10.62
N LYS A 220 24.91 -1.68 -9.86
CA LYS A 220 24.21 -1.38 -8.61
C LYS A 220 22.70 -1.22 -8.81
N GLY A 221 22.29 -0.49 -9.85
CA GLY A 221 20.87 -0.34 -10.21
C GLY A 221 20.21 -1.66 -10.56
N GLY A 222 20.91 -2.55 -11.28
CA GLY A 222 20.47 -3.90 -11.59
C GLY A 222 20.28 -4.77 -10.33
N LEU A 223 21.24 -4.71 -9.40
CA LEU A 223 21.17 -5.42 -8.12
C LEU A 223 19.98 -4.97 -7.27
N ILE A 224 19.76 -3.64 -7.11
CA ILE A 224 18.61 -3.11 -6.37
C ILE A 224 17.30 -3.53 -7.04
N ALA A 225 17.18 -3.35 -8.35
CA ALA A 225 15.95 -3.69 -9.07
C ALA A 225 15.61 -5.18 -8.94
N THR A 226 16.62 -6.06 -9.06
CA THR A 226 16.45 -7.51 -8.92
C THR A 226 16.04 -7.87 -7.49
N LEU A 227 16.70 -7.30 -6.49
CA LEU A 227 16.38 -7.55 -5.08
C LEU A 227 14.97 -7.09 -4.74
N GLN A 228 14.57 -5.89 -5.17
CA GLN A 228 13.22 -5.38 -4.99
C GLN A 228 12.17 -6.23 -5.71
N GLU A 229 12.42 -6.61 -6.97
CA GLU A 229 11.51 -7.44 -7.75
C GLU A 229 11.28 -8.79 -7.07
N LEU A 230 12.33 -9.48 -6.65
CA LEU A 230 12.22 -10.78 -5.99
C LEU A 230 11.52 -10.68 -4.63
N CYS A 231 11.84 -9.68 -3.82
CA CYS A 231 11.16 -9.46 -2.55
C CYS A 231 9.67 -9.11 -2.73
N LEU A 232 9.34 -8.17 -3.63
CA LEU A 232 7.95 -7.73 -3.81
C LEU A 232 7.09 -8.77 -4.55
N SER A 233 7.63 -9.45 -5.59
CA SER A 233 6.86 -10.41 -6.39
C SER A 233 6.63 -11.73 -5.67
N ASN A 234 7.60 -12.22 -4.90
CA ASN A 234 7.51 -13.48 -4.17
C ASN A 234 7.03 -13.27 -2.72
N GLY A 235 7.14 -12.06 -2.20
CA GLY A 235 6.89 -11.74 -0.79
C GLY A 235 8.04 -12.17 0.13
N ASP A 236 9.25 -12.38 -0.42
CA ASP A 236 10.45 -12.72 0.36
C ASP A 236 10.99 -11.50 1.10
N THR A 237 11.70 -11.68 2.22
CA THR A 237 12.40 -10.60 2.92
C THR A 237 13.91 -10.60 2.64
N TYR A 238 14.43 -11.67 2.05
CA TYR A 238 15.81 -11.79 1.59
C TYR A 238 15.92 -12.62 0.31
N VAL A 239 17.06 -12.54 -0.35
CA VAL A 239 17.41 -13.33 -1.53
C VAL A 239 18.78 -13.97 -1.32
N ASP A 240 18.94 -15.25 -1.70
CA ASP A 240 20.25 -15.92 -1.66
C ASP A 240 21.21 -15.30 -2.68
N GLY A 241 22.47 -15.11 -2.31
CA GLY A 241 23.45 -14.41 -3.13
C GLY A 241 23.64 -14.98 -4.54
N THR A 242 23.64 -16.31 -4.68
CA THR A 242 23.71 -16.97 -6.01
C THR A 242 22.53 -16.61 -6.89
N VAL A 243 21.32 -16.64 -6.33
CA VAL A 243 20.08 -16.29 -7.06
C VAL A 243 20.09 -14.81 -7.43
N LEU A 244 20.53 -13.94 -6.51
CA LEU A 244 20.62 -12.50 -6.77
C LEU A 244 21.58 -12.20 -7.92
N LEU A 245 22.77 -12.79 -7.92
CA LEU A 245 23.77 -12.60 -8.98
C LEU A 245 23.26 -13.11 -10.33
N GLU A 246 22.78 -14.36 -10.41
CA GLU A 246 22.28 -14.94 -11.66
C GLU A 246 21.15 -14.11 -12.26
N ARG A 247 20.19 -13.69 -11.44
CA ARG A 247 19.04 -12.89 -11.88
C ARG A 247 19.45 -11.49 -12.30
N THR A 248 20.39 -10.86 -11.58
CA THR A 248 20.91 -9.53 -11.92
C THR A 248 21.64 -9.57 -13.25
N ILE A 249 22.56 -10.51 -13.46
CA ILE A 249 23.29 -10.66 -14.72
C ILE A 249 22.30 -10.88 -15.87
N HIS A 250 21.35 -11.78 -15.70
CA HIS A 250 20.29 -12.01 -16.68
C HIS A 250 19.49 -10.73 -17.01
N LEU A 251 19.11 -9.93 -16.01
CA LEU A 251 18.42 -8.65 -16.21
C LEU A 251 19.28 -7.66 -17.01
N LEU A 252 20.55 -7.52 -16.64
CA LEU A 252 21.50 -6.62 -17.29
C LEU A 252 21.77 -7.01 -18.75
N GLU A 253 21.99 -8.29 -19.03
CA GLU A 253 22.23 -8.81 -20.38
C GLU A 253 20.98 -8.72 -21.27
N GLN A 254 19.81 -8.94 -20.69
CA GLN A 254 18.54 -8.84 -21.41
C GLN A 254 18.18 -7.40 -21.78
N SER A 255 18.54 -6.44 -20.91
CA SER A 255 18.24 -5.02 -21.13
C SER A 255 19.12 -4.42 -22.23
N ARG A 256 20.41 -4.70 -22.20
CA ARG A 256 21.36 -4.32 -23.25
C ARG A 256 22.12 -5.59 -23.65
N ARG A 257 22.15 -5.93 -24.91
CA ARG A 257 22.80 -7.14 -25.45
C ARG A 257 24.34 -7.11 -25.28
N PHE A 258 24.79 -7.17 -24.03
CA PHE A 258 26.19 -7.11 -23.62
C PHE A 258 26.42 -8.17 -22.54
N ILE A 259 27.50 -8.96 -22.67
CA ILE A 259 27.87 -10.01 -21.72
C ILE A 259 28.48 -9.34 -20.48
N ILE A 260 27.94 -9.64 -19.31
CA ILE A 260 28.41 -9.12 -18.02
C ILE A 260 29.18 -10.21 -17.29
N GLU A 261 30.39 -9.92 -16.87
CA GLU A 261 31.18 -10.81 -16.02
C GLU A 261 30.70 -10.77 -14.56
N ASP A 262 30.85 -11.87 -13.84
CA ASP A 262 30.41 -12.00 -12.43
C ASP A 262 31.17 -11.06 -11.50
N ALA A 263 32.49 -10.94 -11.69
CA ALA A 263 33.36 -10.24 -10.76
C ALA A 263 33.00 -8.76 -10.54
N PRO A 264 32.74 -7.93 -11.57
CA PRO A 264 32.28 -6.54 -11.37
C PRO A 264 30.94 -6.44 -10.64
N VAL A 265 30.02 -7.40 -10.85
CA VAL A 265 28.71 -7.42 -10.16
C VAL A 265 28.88 -7.75 -8.70
N ILE A 266 29.77 -8.69 -8.35
CA ILE A 266 30.11 -9.04 -6.97
C ILE A 266 30.77 -7.84 -6.27
N GLU A 267 31.72 -7.15 -6.93
CA GLU A 267 32.36 -5.95 -6.40
C GLU A 267 31.32 -4.85 -6.12
N ALA A 268 30.44 -4.57 -7.07
CA ALA A 268 29.33 -3.62 -6.88
C ALA A 268 28.42 -4.01 -5.72
N LEU A 269 28.11 -5.30 -5.55
CA LEU A 269 27.30 -5.80 -4.44
C LEU A 269 28.01 -5.58 -3.08
N MET A 270 29.30 -5.85 -3.00
CA MET A 270 30.07 -5.65 -1.78
C MET A 270 30.19 -4.16 -1.40
N GLU A 271 30.35 -3.28 -2.39
CA GLU A 271 30.30 -1.82 -2.16
C GLU A 271 28.93 -1.41 -1.59
N MET A 272 27.82 -1.94 -2.14
CA MET A 272 26.48 -1.63 -1.65
C MET A 272 26.26 -2.13 -0.20
N VAL A 273 26.86 -3.25 0.17
CA VAL A 273 26.84 -3.73 1.56
C VAL A 273 27.62 -2.79 2.47
N MET A 274 28.81 -2.32 2.06
CA MET A 274 29.60 -1.34 2.83
C MET A 274 28.85 -0.01 2.99
N ASP A 275 28.13 0.43 1.96
CA ASP A 275 27.32 1.66 1.96
C ASP A 275 25.98 1.49 2.68
N MET A 276 25.71 0.33 3.29
CA MET A 276 24.43 -0.02 3.93
C MET A 276 23.19 0.11 3.02
N LYS A 277 23.37 0.03 1.72
CA LYS A 277 22.29 0.01 0.73
C LYS A 277 21.66 -1.37 0.56
N VAL A 278 22.40 -2.40 0.94
CA VAL A 278 21.97 -3.80 1.02
C VAL A 278 22.54 -4.37 2.31
N VAL A 279 21.77 -5.19 3.02
CA VAL A 279 22.23 -5.90 4.21
C VAL A 279 22.59 -7.33 3.83
N GLU A 280 23.79 -7.78 4.20
CA GLU A 280 24.23 -9.18 4.06
C GLU A 280 24.16 -9.88 5.40
N ASP A 281 23.53 -11.05 5.45
CA ASP A 281 23.48 -11.93 6.61
C ASP A 281 23.66 -13.39 6.15
N HIS A 282 24.84 -13.97 6.33
CA HIS A 282 25.17 -15.36 5.93
C HIS A 282 24.87 -15.67 4.46
N SER A 283 25.40 -14.86 3.56
CA SER A 283 25.18 -14.94 2.09
C SER A 283 23.70 -14.76 1.65
N ARG A 284 22.87 -14.22 2.54
CA ARG A 284 21.49 -13.75 2.27
C ARG A 284 21.51 -12.24 2.18
N PHE A 285 20.93 -11.71 1.15
CA PHE A 285 20.90 -10.27 0.87
C PHE A 285 19.50 -9.72 1.01
N ALA A 286 19.34 -8.64 1.74
CA ALA A 286 18.06 -8.04 2.06
C ALA A 286 18.06 -6.53 1.82
N ILE A 287 16.87 -6.00 1.51
CA ILE A 287 16.63 -4.56 1.53
C ILE A 287 16.72 -4.10 3.00
N PRO A 288 17.47 -3.04 3.33
CA PRO A 288 17.65 -2.59 4.71
C PRO A 288 16.33 -2.40 5.47
N SER A 289 15.34 -1.79 4.84
CA SER A 289 14.03 -1.56 5.46
C SER A 289 13.32 -2.86 5.87
N LEU A 290 13.45 -3.94 5.11
CA LEU A 290 12.90 -5.26 5.46
C LEU A 290 13.71 -5.95 6.56
N TYR A 291 15.05 -5.93 6.45
CA TYR A 291 15.92 -6.55 7.44
C TYR A 291 15.71 -5.96 8.84
N PHE A 292 15.72 -4.62 8.92
CA PHE A 292 15.54 -3.92 10.19
C PHE A 292 14.09 -3.94 10.68
N ALA A 293 13.10 -4.07 9.79
CA ALA A 293 11.71 -4.27 10.20
C ALA A 293 11.53 -5.61 10.91
N GLU A 294 12.11 -6.72 10.39
CA GLU A 294 12.08 -8.00 11.08
C GLU A 294 12.81 -7.97 12.43
N GLU A 295 13.98 -7.31 12.50
CA GLU A 295 14.73 -7.12 13.74
C GLU A 295 13.91 -6.32 14.76
N GLY A 296 13.24 -5.27 14.30
CA GLY A 296 12.38 -4.43 15.13
C GLY A 296 11.12 -5.15 15.63
N ILE A 297 10.54 -6.05 14.82
CA ILE A 297 9.44 -6.94 15.26
C ILE A 297 9.92 -7.86 16.37
N ALA A 298 11.05 -8.56 16.18
CA ALA A 298 11.61 -9.48 17.15
C ALA A 298 11.95 -8.78 18.47
N SER A 299 12.59 -7.63 18.41
CA SER A 299 12.96 -6.81 19.57
C SER A 299 11.75 -6.25 20.31
N SER A 300 10.70 -5.84 19.59
CA SER A 300 9.46 -5.33 20.18
C SER A 300 8.70 -6.42 20.93
N ILE A 301 8.62 -7.63 20.37
CA ILE A 301 7.97 -8.77 21.02
C ILE A 301 8.78 -9.19 22.26
N ASP A 302 10.08 -9.27 22.17
CA ASP A 302 10.95 -9.56 23.30
C ASP A 302 10.77 -8.54 24.44
N ARG A 303 10.72 -7.24 24.12
CA ARG A 303 10.41 -6.14 25.05
C ARG A 303 9.06 -6.34 25.75
N LEU A 304 8.03 -6.76 25.04
CA LEU A 304 6.70 -6.99 25.60
C LEU A 304 6.70 -8.18 26.55
N LEU A 305 7.39 -9.28 26.20
CA LEU A 305 7.46 -10.50 27.00
C LEU A 305 8.32 -10.33 28.26
N LYS A 306 9.39 -9.49 28.22
CA LYS A 306 10.28 -9.20 29.35
C LYS A 306 9.67 -8.23 30.37
N ARG A 307 8.37 -7.99 30.33
CA ARG A 307 7.69 -7.12 31.28
C ARG A 307 7.99 -7.55 32.72
N LYS A 308 8.50 -6.62 33.55
CA LYS A 308 8.88 -6.90 34.95
C LYS A 308 7.71 -7.32 35.85
N THR A 309 6.50 -6.87 35.53
CA THR A 309 5.28 -7.15 36.31
C THR A 309 4.48 -8.26 35.65
N LYS A 310 4.35 -9.41 36.27
CA LYS A 310 3.44 -10.45 35.81
C LYS A 310 2.01 -9.91 35.87
N ILE A 311 1.27 -10.17 34.80
CA ILE A 311 -0.17 -9.87 34.79
C ILE A 311 -0.85 -10.91 35.71
N ALA A 312 -1.48 -10.41 36.74
CA ALA A 312 -2.20 -11.25 37.69
C ALA A 312 -3.42 -10.50 38.22
N TYR A 313 -4.46 -11.25 38.50
CA TYR A 313 -5.69 -10.75 39.11
C TYR A 313 -5.83 -11.37 40.52
N PRO A 314 -5.19 -10.74 41.54
CA PRO A 314 -5.18 -11.33 42.90
C PRO A 314 -6.60 -11.47 43.47
N GLY A 315 -6.94 -12.64 43.99
CA GLY A 315 -8.25 -12.91 44.58
C GLY A 315 -9.38 -13.23 43.60
N VAL A 316 -9.08 -13.29 42.30
CA VAL A 316 -10.03 -13.64 41.22
C VAL A 316 -9.80 -15.11 40.79
N ASP A 317 -10.88 -15.90 40.86
CA ASP A 317 -10.91 -17.24 40.23
C ASP A 317 -11.40 -17.10 38.78
N LEU A 318 -10.44 -17.15 37.83
CA LEU A 318 -10.76 -17.02 36.41
C LEU A 318 -11.68 -18.13 35.88
N ASP A 319 -11.67 -19.32 36.48
CA ASP A 319 -12.60 -20.38 36.08
C ASP A 319 -14.04 -20.03 36.44
N LEU A 320 -14.24 -19.53 37.63
CA LEU A 320 -15.56 -19.09 38.09
C LEU A 320 -16.07 -17.90 37.29
N GLU A 321 -15.18 -16.94 36.97
CA GLU A 321 -15.56 -15.77 36.17
C GLU A 321 -15.91 -16.14 34.72
N ILE A 322 -15.22 -17.14 34.14
CA ILE A 322 -15.57 -17.65 32.80
C ILE A 322 -16.93 -18.39 32.86
N GLU A 323 -17.25 -19.12 33.94
CA GLU A 323 -18.57 -19.76 34.12
C GLU A 323 -19.65 -18.68 34.23
N ASN A 324 -19.43 -17.58 34.95
CA ASN A 324 -20.31 -16.44 35.04
C ASN A 324 -20.51 -15.79 33.64
N LEU A 325 -19.44 -15.58 32.91
CA LEU A 325 -19.48 -15.05 31.56
C LEU A 325 -20.29 -15.95 30.61
N GLN A 326 -20.10 -17.26 30.65
CA GLN A 326 -20.88 -18.22 29.85
C GLN A 326 -22.37 -18.11 30.14
N SER A 327 -22.71 -17.99 31.43
CA SER A 327 -24.11 -17.83 31.88
C SER A 327 -24.71 -16.52 31.39
N ASN A 328 -23.96 -15.42 31.49
CA ASN A 328 -24.41 -14.10 31.09
C ASN A 328 -24.58 -13.98 29.54
N LEU A 329 -23.71 -14.58 28.80
CA LEU A 329 -23.74 -14.59 27.31
C LEU A 329 -24.62 -15.70 26.73
N GLN A 330 -25.12 -16.65 27.56
CA GLN A 330 -25.89 -17.84 27.16
C GLN A 330 -25.15 -18.69 26.11
N ILE A 331 -23.84 -18.83 26.29
CA ILE A 331 -22.96 -19.63 25.41
C ILE A 331 -22.14 -20.60 26.24
N ARG A 332 -21.65 -21.67 25.60
CA ARG A 332 -20.65 -22.57 26.20
C ARG A 332 -19.37 -22.52 25.37
N TYR A 333 -18.26 -22.23 26.04
CA TYR A 333 -16.93 -22.31 25.42
C TYR A 333 -16.42 -23.75 25.48
N GLY A 334 -15.73 -24.20 24.45
CA GLY A 334 -14.96 -25.40 24.45
C GLY A 334 -13.66 -25.30 25.26
N ALA A 335 -13.01 -26.43 25.52
CA ALA A 335 -11.78 -26.44 26.34
C ALA A 335 -10.68 -25.55 25.79
N SER A 336 -10.41 -25.61 24.49
CA SER A 336 -9.41 -24.78 23.80
C SER A 336 -9.78 -23.28 23.81
N GLN A 337 -11.08 -22.97 23.78
CA GLN A 337 -11.57 -21.58 23.85
C GLN A 337 -11.40 -21.00 25.27
N ILE A 338 -11.67 -21.78 26.31
CA ILE A 338 -11.43 -21.39 27.71
C ILE A 338 -9.95 -21.15 27.95
N GLU A 339 -9.09 -22.07 27.48
CA GLU A 339 -7.63 -21.92 27.53
C GLU A 339 -7.17 -20.62 26.85
N ALA A 340 -7.69 -20.33 25.66
CA ALA A 340 -7.35 -19.13 24.91
C ALA A 340 -7.76 -17.86 25.66
N ILE A 341 -8.94 -17.82 26.28
CA ILE A 341 -9.40 -16.66 27.08
C ILE A 341 -8.46 -16.43 28.26
N LYS A 342 -8.15 -17.48 29.03
CA LYS A 342 -7.23 -17.38 30.17
C LYS A 342 -5.84 -16.94 29.77
N ALA A 343 -5.27 -17.59 28.74
CA ALA A 343 -3.94 -17.26 28.25
C ALA A 343 -3.85 -15.81 27.73
N ALA A 344 -4.87 -15.32 27.03
CA ALA A 344 -4.92 -13.95 26.54
C ALA A 344 -4.96 -12.92 27.70
N LEU A 345 -5.70 -13.19 28.77
CA LEU A 345 -5.80 -12.31 29.94
C LEU A 345 -4.51 -12.25 30.74
N LEU A 346 -3.74 -13.34 30.77
CA LEU A 346 -2.52 -13.46 31.60
C LEU A 346 -1.23 -13.18 30.83
N SER A 347 -1.28 -13.03 29.50
CA SER A 347 -0.09 -12.83 28.67
C SER A 347 0.05 -11.37 28.23
N PRO A 348 1.26 -10.80 28.28
CA PRO A 348 1.50 -9.44 27.72
C PRO A 348 1.44 -9.42 26.19
N PHE A 349 1.75 -10.54 25.56
CA PHE A 349 1.64 -10.80 24.13
C PHE A 349 1.05 -12.20 23.92
N PHE A 350 0.02 -12.31 23.10
CA PHE A 350 -0.68 -13.58 22.86
C PHE A 350 -1.16 -13.70 21.43
N ILE A 351 -1.13 -14.92 20.89
CA ILE A 351 -1.58 -15.21 19.53
C ILE A 351 -2.72 -16.23 19.57
N LEU A 352 -3.87 -15.85 19.00
CA LEU A 352 -5.03 -16.71 18.80
C LEU A 352 -5.14 -17.07 17.32
N THR A 353 -5.00 -18.33 16.99
CA THR A 353 -5.17 -18.81 15.62
C THR A 353 -6.25 -19.87 15.51
N GLY A 354 -6.79 -20.08 14.33
CA GLY A 354 -7.79 -21.13 14.05
C GLY A 354 -8.48 -20.91 12.72
N GLY A 355 -9.04 -21.97 12.18
CA GLY A 355 -9.78 -21.96 10.93
C GLY A 355 -11.18 -21.30 11.04
N PRO A 356 -11.97 -21.34 9.96
CA PRO A 356 -13.35 -20.85 9.96
C PRO A 356 -14.22 -21.74 10.84
N GLY A 357 -15.17 -21.13 11.56
CA GLY A 357 -16.11 -21.85 12.42
C GLY A 357 -15.55 -22.34 13.74
N THR A 358 -14.27 -22.07 14.07
CA THR A 358 -13.67 -22.42 15.37
C THR A 358 -14.05 -21.46 16.51
N GLY A 359 -14.79 -20.40 16.20
CA GLY A 359 -15.28 -19.47 17.20
C GLY A 359 -14.29 -18.37 17.61
N LYS A 360 -13.29 -18.04 16.80
CA LYS A 360 -12.36 -16.94 17.09
C LYS A 360 -13.08 -15.67 17.54
N THR A 361 -14.10 -15.25 16.80
CA THR A 361 -14.92 -14.06 17.10
C THR A 361 -15.65 -14.17 18.44
N THR A 362 -16.12 -15.37 18.81
CA THR A 362 -16.78 -15.64 20.10
C THR A 362 -15.80 -15.56 21.25
N VAL A 363 -14.60 -16.13 21.07
CA VAL A 363 -13.49 -16.05 22.04
C VAL A 363 -13.05 -14.58 22.21
N LEU A 364 -12.91 -13.84 21.11
CA LEU A 364 -12.56 -12.43 21.14
C LEU A 364 -13.56 -11.62 21.97
N LYS A 365 -14.88 -11.84 21.76
CA LYS A 365 -15.93 -11.19 22.56
C LYS A 365 -15.78 -11.54 24.05
N GLY A 366 -15.48 -12.78 24.37
CA GLY A 366 -15.22 -13.23 25.74
C GLY A 366 -14.00 -12.54 26.36
N ILE A 367 -12.89 -12.44 25.62
CA ILE A 367 -11.67 -11.76 26.09
C ILE A 367 -11.94 -10.29 26.38
N VAL A 368 -12.60 -9.59 25.44
CA VAL A 368 -12.94 -8.16 25.61
C VAL A 368 -13.80 -7.95 26.86
N ARG A 369 -14.82 -8.79 27.05
CA ARG A 369 -15.74 -8.72 28.20
C ARG A 369 -15.03 -8.95 29.52
N MET A 370 -14.30 -10.06 29.62
CA MET A 370 -13.51 -10.41 30.81
C MET A 370 -12.45 -9.35 31.12
N PHE A 371 -11.76 -8.83 30.09
CA PHE A 371 -10.77 -7.79 30.29
C PHE A 371 -11.40 -6.50 30.83
N SER A 372 -12.58 -6.12 30.33
CA SER A 372 -13.32 -4.96 30.82
C SER A 372 -13.75 -5.15 32.29
N GLU A 373 -14.34 -6.29 32.64
CA GLU A 373 -14.76 -6.61 33.99
C GLU A 373 -13.57 -6.64 34.98
N LEU A 374 -12.48 -7.27 34.61
CA LEU A 374 -11.28 -7.41 35.47
C LEU A 374 -10.49 -6.11 35.63
N ASN A 375 -10.72 -5.11 34.80
CA ASN A 375 -10.06 -3.81 34.88
C ASN A 375 -11.01 -2.66 35.20
N ASP A 376 -12.25 -2.95 35.66
CA ASP A 376 -13.31 -1.98 36.02
C ASP A 376 -13.55 -0.97 34.88
N LEU A 377 -13.60 -1.43 33.63
CA LEU A 377 -13.81 -0.60 32.45
C LEU A 377 -15.30 -0.49 32.12
N PRO A 378 -15.84 0.70 31.82
CA PRO A 378 -17.19 0.86 31.32
C PRO A 378 -17.45 0.06 30.05
N GLU A 379 -18.65 -0.50 29.93
CA GLU A 379 -19.07 -1.26 28.77
C GLU A 379 -19.55 -0.39 27.60
N ASP A 380 -20.23 0.74 27.91
CA ASP A 380 -20.75 1.66 26.91
C ASP A 380 -19.60 2.59 26.43
N PRO A 381 -19.30 2.60 25.12
CA PRO A 381 -18.32 3.53 24.56
C PRO A 381 -18.58 5.00 24.89
N LYS A 382 -19.84 5.37 25.17
CA LYS A 382 -20.23 6.74 25.52
C LYS A 382 -19.77 7.19 26.91
N ASP A 383 -19.44 6.23 27.78
CA ASP A 383 -18.95 6.52 29.10
C ASP A 383 -17.47 6.94 29.17
N TYR A 384 -16.77 6.79 28.04
CA TYR A 384 -15.37 7.22 27.92
C TYR A 384 -15.29 8.69 27.53
N LYS A 385 -14.70 9.49 28.41
CA LYS A 385 -14.44 10.91 28.16
C LYS A 385 -13.32 11.03 27.08
N ASP A 386 -13.44 12.03 26.23
CA ASP A 386 -12.45 12.41 25.21
C ASP A 386 -12.19 11.35 24.12
N GLY A 387 -13.04 10.32 23.98
CA GLY A 387 -12.92 9.30 22.92
C GLY A 387 -11.74 8.35 23.07
N LEU A 388 -11.02 8.37 24.20
CA LEU A 388 -9.90 7.46 24.47
C LEU A 388 -10.42 6.13 25.05
N PHE A 389 -10.31 5.07 24.26
CA PHE A 389 -10.72 3.73 24.67
C PHE A 389 -9.53 2.94 25.18
N PRO A 390 -9.61 2.32 26.38
CA PRO A 390 -8.54 1.46 26.90
C PRO A 390 -8.30 0.19 26.07
N ILE A 391 -9.29 -0.26 25.33
CA ILE A 391 -9.22 -1.41 24.42
C ILE A 391 -9.21 -0.90 22.98
N LEU A 392 -8.10 -1.09 22.29
CA LEU A 392 -7.93 -0.71 20.89
C LEU A 392 -8.19 -1.93 20.00
N LEU A 393 -9.12 -1.79 19.06
CA LEU A 393 -9.47 -2.82 18.09
C LEU A 393 -9.04 -2.37 16.70
N ALA A 394 -8.19 -3.16 16.04
CA ALA A 394 -7.79 -2.84 14.68
C ALA A 394 -7.66 -4.08 13.78
N ALA A 395 -7.75 -3.82 12.47
CA ALA A 395 -7.57 -4.85 11.45
C ALA A 395 -6.89 -4.24 10.20
N PRO A 396 -6.29 -5.04 9.31
CA PRO A 396 -5.67 -4.53 8.09
C PRO A 396 -6.69 -3.92 7.10
N THR A 397 -7.95 -4.33 7.15
CA THR A 397 -9.00 -3.83 6.26
C THR A 397 -10.15 -3.18 7.04
N GLY A 398 -10.82 -2.18 6.42
CA GLY A 398 -11.98 -1.51 7.02
C GLY A 398 -13.11 -2.47 7.35
N ARG A 399 -13.34 -3.46 6.49
CA ARG A 399 -14.38 -4.48 6.68
C ARG A 399 -14.14 -5.39 7.87
N ALA A 400 -12.90 -5.84 8.07
CA ALA A 400 -12.55 -6.62 9.25
C ALA A 400 -12.68 -5.77 10.52
N ALA A 401 -12.24 -4.51 10.50
CA ALA A 401 -12.39 -3.57 11.61
C ALA A 401 -13.88 -3.36 11.98
N LYS A 402 -14.74 -3.16 10.97
CA LYS A 402 -16.19 -3.01 11.17
C LYS A 402 -16.81 -4.27 11.78
N ARG A 403 -16.40 -5.47 11.32
CA ARG A 403 -16.85 -6.74 11.89
C ARG A 403 -16.46 -6.90 13.37
N MET A 404 -15.23 -6.49 13.73
CA MET A 404 -14.82 -6.46 15.13
C MET A 404 -15.71 -5.53 15.95
N GLN A 405 -16.02 -4.33 15.43
CA GLN A 405 -16.94 -3.38 16.09
C GLN A 405 -18.34 -3.97 16.27
N GLU A 406 -18.92 -4.60 15.25
CA GLU A 406 -20.25 -5.24 15.31
C GLU A 406 -20.29 -6.38 16.37
N THR A 407 -19.17 -7.11 16.50
CA THR A 407 -19.07 -8.24 17.41
C THR A 407 -18.89 -7.83 18.88
N THR A 408 -18.03 -6.84 19.11
CA THR A 408 -17.61 -6.42 20.46
C THR A 408 -18.42 -5.26 21.00
N GLY A 409 -19.07 -4.46 20.13
CA GLY A 409 -19.72 -3.20 20.48
C GLY A 409 -18.74 -2.02 20.65
N LEU A 410 -17.42 -2.26 20.60
CA LEU A 410 -16.40 -1.22 20.75
C LEU A 410 -15.95 -0.68 19.38
N PRO A 411 -15.51 0.58 19.30
CA PRO A 411 -15.01 1.14 18.05
C PRO A 411 -13.81 0.36 17.48
N GLY A 412 -13.88 0.03 16.21
CA GLY A 412 -12.77 -0.61 15.48
C GLY A 412 -12.24 0.30 14.38
N SER A 413 -10.94 0.21 14.10
CA SER A 413 -10.29 0.99 13.03
C SER A 413 -9.38 0.13 12.18
N THR A 414 -8.93 0.65 11.02
CA THR A 414 -7.82 0.01 10.30
C THR A 414 -6.50 0.29 11.01
N ILE A 415 -5.52 -0.64 10.89
CA ILE A 415 -4.17 -0.44 11.43
C ILE A 415 -3.58 0.88 10.92
N HIS A 416 -3.73 1.19 9.63
CA HIS A 416 -3.26 2.45 9.05
C HIS A 416 -3.84 3.68 9.76
N ARG A 417 -5.17 3.67 9.99
CA ARG A 417 -5.84 4.78 10.70
C ARG A 417 -5.41 4.87 12.16
N LEU A 418 -5.25 3.72 12.82
CA LEU A 418 -4.78 3.67 14.21
C LEU A 418 -3.39 4.29 14.37
N LEU A 419 -2.52 4.10 13.36
CA LEU A 419 -1.17 4.66 13.32
C LEU A 419 -1.08 6.05 12.69
N GLY A 420 -2.21 6.65 12.26
CA GLY A 420 -2.23 7.93 11.58
C GLY A 420 -1.60 7.93 10.18
N LEU A 421 -1.46 6.76 9.53
CA LEU A 421 -0.85 6.62 8.22
C LEU A 421 -1.83 7.06 7.12
N THR A 422 -1.37 7.91 6.21
CA THR A 422 -2.18 8.42 5.08
C THR A 422 -2.14 7.49 3.86
N GLY A 423 -1.20 6.55 3.84
CA GLY A 423 -0.94 5.64 2.72
C GLY A 423 -0.09 6.26 1.60
N GLN A 424 0.49 7.44 1.85
CA GLN A 424 1.45 8.10 0.96
C GLN A 424 2.89 8.04 1.49
N GLU A 425 3.06 7.51 2.71
CA GLU A 425 4.35 7.37 3.34
C GLU A 425 5.18 6.31 2.62
N LYS A 426 6.45 6.62 2.35
CA LYS A 426 7.41 5.63 1.86
C LYS A 426 7.68 4.59 2.94
N GLU A 427 7.80 3.34 2.54
CA GLU A 427 8.09 2.21 3.43
C GLU A 427 9.41 2.37 4.20
N SER A 428 10.34 3.17 3.65
CA SER A 428 11.65 3.48 4.22
C SER A 428 11.70 4.72 5.12
N GLU A 429 10.62 5.50 5.22
CA GLU A 429 10.62 6.70 6.08
C GLU A 429 10.52 6.31 7.56
N GLU A 430 11.50 6.72 8.36
CA GLU A 430 11.41 6.75 9.82
C GLU A 430 10.44 7.84 10.26
N LEU A 431 9.15 7.58 10.08
CA LEU A 431 8.12 8.45 10.63
C LEU A 431 8.14 8.35 12.17
N TYR A 432 8.01 9.49 12.83
CA TYR A 432 7.70 9.56 14.24
C TYR A 432 6.40 8.79 14.49
N THR A 433 6.51 7.56 14.96
CA THR A 433 5.37 6.75 15.37
C THR A 433 4.92 7.27 16.73
N GLN A 434 3.72 7.83 16.79
CA GLN A 434 3.08 8.19 18.06
C GLN A 434 2.81 6.91 18.85
N GLU A 435 3.15 6.92 20.16
CA GLU A 435 2.76 5.81 21.02
C GLU A 435 1.25 5.69 21.13
N LEU A 436 0.75 4.46 21.10
CA LEU A 436 -0.67 4.18 21.27
C LEU A 436 -1.08 4.38 22.74
N GLU A 437 -2.25 4.96 22.93
CA GLU A 437 -2.84 5.12 24.26
C GLU A 437 -3.89 4.04 24.50
N GLY A 438 -3.67 3.19 25.51
CA GLY A 438 -4.59 2.09 25.85
C GLY A 438 -3.96 1.04 26.76
N LYS A 439 -4.77 0.04 27.14
CA LYS A 439 -4.34 -1.08 28.01
C LYS A 439 -4.24 -2.39 27.24
N LEU A 440 -5.10 -2.59 26.24
CA LEU A 440 -5.17 -3.79 25.41
C LEU A 440 -5.30 -3.41 23.95
N LEU A 441 -4.42 -3.95 23.10
CA LEU A 441 -4.48 -3.85 21.65
C LEU A 441 -4.85 -5.20 21.06
N ILE A 442 -5.90 -5.26 20.25
CA ILE A 442 -6.36 -6.45 19.55
C ILE A 442 -6.28 -6.21 18.05
N ILE A 443 -5.55 -7.06 17.35
CA ILE A 443 -5.43 -7.04 15.89
C ILE A 443 -6.05 -8.31 15.32
N ASP A 444 -7.08 -8.17 14.50
CA ASP A 444 -7.68 -9.29 13.76
C ASP A 444 -7.15 -9.37 12.32
N GLU A 445 -7.31 -10.51 11.68
CA GLU A 445 -6.84 -10.82 10.32
C GLU A 445 -5.33 -10.56 10.14
N VAL A 446 -4.50 -10.92 11.13
CA VAL A 446 -3.04 -10.67 11.14
C VAL A 446 -2.32 -11.37 9.98
N SER A 447 -2.89 -12.41 9.38
CA SER A 447 -2.35 -13.04 8.16
C SER A 447 -2.14 -12.08 6.99
N MET A 448 -2.88 -10.96 6.96
CA MET A 448 -2.78 -9.94 5.91
C MET A 448 -1.76 -8.83 6.20
N VAL A 449 -1.15 -8.85 7.40
CA VAL A 449 -0.20 -7.79 7.83
C VAL A 449 1.21 -8.17 7.38
N ASP A 450 1.85 -7.30 6.59
CA ASP A 450 3.22 -7.48 6.13
C ASP A 450 4.27 -7.05 7.17
N THR A 451 5.53 -7.26 6.84
CA THR A 451 6.66 -6.98 7.74
C THR A 451 6.76 -5.49 8.10
N TRP A 452 6.60 -4.57 7.15
CA TRP A 452 6.72 -3.13 7.44
C TRP A 452 5.60 -2.62 8.33
N LEU A 453 4.35 -3.01 8.00
CA LEU A 453 3.18 -2.57 8.78
C LEU A 453 3.22 -3.16 10.20
N MET A 454 3.64 -4.43 10.34
CA MET A 454 3.80 -5.06 11.66
C MET A 454 4.89 -4.39 12.49
N HIS A 455 6.03 -4.06 11.89
CA HIS A 455 7.09 -3.33 12.58
C HIS A 455 6.61 -1.98 13.10
N ARG A 456 5.95 -1.17 12.25
CA ARG A 456 5.38 0.13 12.64
C ARG A 456 4.36 -0.02 13.76
N LEU A 457 3.48 -1.01 13.68
CA LEU A 457 2.48 -1.29 14.72
C LEU A 457 3.14 -1.60 16.06
N LEU A 458 4.07 -2.55 16.10
CA LEU A 458 4.71 -2.97 17.34
C LEU A 458 5.63 -1.89 17.95
N LYS A 459 6.23 -1.05 17.11
CA LYS A 459 7.01 0.12 17.54
C LYS A 459 6.15 1.14 18.28
N SER A 460 4.87 1.27 17.92
CA SER A 460 3.92 2.20 18.56
C SER A 460 3.31 1.67 19.85
N VAL A 461 3.52 0.39 20.19
CA VAL A 461 2.96 -0.21 21.41
C VAL A 461 3.80 0.16 22.64
N PRO A 462 3.21 0.84 23.65
CA PRO A 462 3.92 1.16 24.88
C PRO A 462 4.18 -0.08 25.75
N PRO A 463 5.19 -0.06 26.63
CA PRO A 463 5.57 -1.23 27.45
C PRO A 463 4.46 -1.76 28.37
N GLY A 464 3.46 -0.93 28.68
CA GLY A 464 2.34 -1.29 29.57
C GLY A 464 1.15 -1.95 28.92
N MET A 465 1.03 -1.92 27.59
CA MET A 465 -0.10 -2.43 26.84
C MET A 465 -0.01 -3.95 26.62
N GLN A 466 -1.12 -4.65 26.73
CA GLN A 466 -1.24 -6.05 26.28
C GLN A 466 -1.53 -6.09 24.80
N VAL A 467 -1.02 -7.09 24.09
CA VAL A 467 -1.23 -7.28 22.66
C VAL A 467 -1.81 -8.66 22.36
N LEU A 468 -2.92 -8.69 21.65
CA LEU A 468 -3.57 -9.91 21.16
C LEU A 468 -3.61 -9.89 19.63
N PHE A 469 -2.98 -10.86 19.02
CA PHE A 469 -3.08 -11.12 17.58
C PHE A 469 -4.05 -12.23 17.29
N VAL A 470 -4.96 -12.00 16.33
CA VAL A 470 -5.94 -12.99 15.89
C VAL A 470 -5.78 -13.20 14.38
N GLY A 471 -5.78 -14.46 13.93
CA GLY A 471 -5.64 -14.73 12.50
C GLY A 471 -5.81 -16.20 12.14
N ASP A 472 -5.61 -16.48 10.87
CA ASP A 472 -5.67 -17.85 10.32
C ASP A 472 -4.45 -18.03 9.39
N LYS A 473 -3.51 -18.87 9.82
CA LYS A 473 -2.23 -19.09 9.11
C LYS A 473 -2.37 -19.75 7.73
N ASP A 474 -3.52 -20.42 7.50
CA ASP A 474 -3.77 -21.18 6.28
C ASP A 474 -4.47 -20.35 5.19
N GLN A 475 -4.92 -19.13 5.54
CA GLN A 475 -5.41 -18.15 4.57
C GLN A 475 -4.25 -17.55 3.74
N LEU A 476 -4.61 -16.72 2.75
CA LEU A 476 -3.63 -15.99 1.94
C LEU A 476 -2.76 -15.11 2.84
N PRO A 477 -1.44 -15.10 2.61
CA PRO A 477 -0.53 -14.21 3.29
C PRO A 477 -0.74 -12.76 2.86
N SER A 478 -0.01 -11.84 3.49
CA SER A 478 0.05 -10.42 3.12
C SER A 478 0.41 -10.21 1.63
N VAL A 479 -0.03 -9.10 1.05
CA VAL A 479 0.40 -8.72 -0.31
C VAL A 479 1.87 -8.28 -0.29
N GLY A 480 2.26 -7.51 0.72
CA GLY A 480 3.65 -7.10 0.94
C GLY A 480 4.57 -8.23 1.43
N PRO A 481 5.89 -7.97 1.52
CA PRO A 481 6.88 -8.96 1.92
C PRO A 481 6.71 -9.47 3.36
N GLY A 482 7.15 -10.71 3.58
CA GLY A 482 7.10 -11.39 4.85
C GLY A 482 5.87 -12.29 5.01
N GLN A 483 5.91 -13.10 6.05
CA GLN A 483 4.83 -14.00 6.47
C GLN A 483 4.71 -14.00 8.00
N VAL A 484 4.56 -12.80 8.56
CA VAL A 484 4.72 -12.53 9.99
C VAL A 484 3.93 -13.49 10.89
N LEU A 485 2.63 -13.67 10.62
CA LEU A 485 1.82 -14.60 11.45
C LEU A 485 2.38 -16.03 11.42
N PHE A 486 2.81 -16.52 10.27
CA PHE A 486 3.37 -17.86 10.12
C PHE A 486 4.68 -18.00 10.90
N ASP A 487 5.58 -17.00 10.80
CA ASP A 487 6.87 -16.99 11.50
C ASP A 487 6.67 -16.91 13.02
N LEU A 488 5.72 -16.10 13.50
CA LEU A 488 5.37 -16.01 14.91
C LEU A 488 4.83 -17.33 15.45
N LEU A 489 3.94 -18.01 14.72
CA LEU A 489 3.35 -19.29 15.13
C LEU A 489 4.36 -20.44 15.14
N ASN A 490 5.41 -20.37 14.33
CA ASN A 490 6.50 -21.35 14.35
C ASN A 490 7.42 -21.15 15.56
N CYS A 491 7.47 -19.98 16.16
CA CYS A 491 8.25 -19.71 17.39
C CYS A 491 7.47 -20.22 18.62
N LYS A 492 7.80 -21.45 19.07
CA LYS A 492 7.11 -22.12 20.20
C LYS A 492 7.29 -21.41 21.54
N ALA A 493 8.22 -20.48 21.64
CA ALA A 493 8.43 -19.69 22.85
C ALA A 493 7.35 -18.62 23.06
N LEU A 494 6.57 -18.29 22.01
CA LEU A 494 5.50 -17.31 22.07
C LEU A 494 4.21 -17.92 22.64
N PRO A 495 3.52 -17.22 23.55
CA PRO A 495 2.21 -17.64 24.03
C PRO A 495 1.19 -17.66 22.89
N GLN A 496 0.65 -18.83 22.60
CA GLN A 496 -0.27 -19.03 21.49
C GLN A 496 -1.23 -20.19 21.74
N VAL A 497 -2.45 -20.08 21.20
CA VAL A 497 -3.44 -21.17 21.18
C VAL A 497 -4.04 -21.28 19.78
N GLU A 498 -4.09 -22.51 19.26
CA GLU A 498 -4.78 -22.86 18.02
C GLU A 498 -6.13 -23.50 18.33
N LEU A 499 -7.23 -22.85 17.89
CA LEU A 499 -8.57 -23.39 18.01
C LEU A 499 -8.80 -24.42 16.91
N ASN A 500 -8.92 -25.69 17.31
CA ASN A 500 -9.11 -26.81 16.39
C ASN A 500 -10.54 -27.39 16.41
N GLU A 501 -11.33 -27.05 17.44
CA GLU A 501 -12.71 -27.51 17.57
C GLU A 501 -13.65 -26.68 16.71
N ILE A 502 -14.55 -27.33 15.99
CA ILE A 502 -15.53 -26.68 15.12
C ILE A 502 -16.83 -26.47 15.88
N PHE A 503 -17.15 -25.22 16.17
CA PHE A 503 -18.37 -24.82 16.88
C PHE A 503 -19.34 -24.12 15.92
N ARG A 504 -20.07 -24.84 15.07
CA ARG A 504 -21.17 -24.24 14.32
C ARG A 504 -22.51 -24.70 14.89
N GLN A 505 -23.39 -23.73 15.15
CA GLN A 505 -24.74 -23.95 15.69
C GLN A 505 -25.70 -24.71 14.76
N SER A 506 -25.31 -25.02 13.53
CA SER A 506 -26.07 -25.85 12.58
C SER A 506 -25.21 -27.05 12.19
N GLY A 507 -25.52 -28.22 12.76
CA GLY A 507 -24.84 -29.50 12.59
C GLY A 507 -24.73 -30.06 11.17
N ASP A 508 -25.16 -29.32 10.12
CA ASP A 508 -25.31 -29.83 8.76
C ASP A 508 -24.45 -29.12 7.69
N SER A 509 -23.45 -28.30 8.07
CA SER A 509 -22.62 -27.63 7.06
C SER A 509 -21.53 -28.58 6.51
N SER A 510 -21.54 -28.83 5.20
CA SER A 510 -20.50 -29.55 4.48
C SER A 510 -19.32 -28.68 4.03
N ILE A 511 -19.45 -27.35 4.12
CA ILE A 511 -18.44 -26.39 3.66
C ILE A 511 -17.22 -26.36 4.60
N ILE A 512 -17.45 -26.42 5.92
CA ILE A 512 -16.37 -26.35 6.90
C ILE A 512 -15.50 -27.61 6.91
N PRO A 513 -16.08 -28.84 6.94
CA PRO A 513 -15.29 -30.05 6.76
C PRO A 513 -14.46 -30.00 5.46
N LEU A 514 -15.06 -29.55 4.34
CA LEU A 514 -14.34 -29.38 3.10
C LEU A 514 -13.12 -28.45 3.25
N ALA A 515 -13.31 -27.30 3.90
CA ALA A 515 -12.21 -26.37 4.12
C ALA A 515 -11.10 -26.99 4.98
N HIS A 516 -11.45 -27.76 6.02
CA HIS A 516 -10.48 -28.46 6.84
C HIS A 516 -9.70 -29.56 6.10
N GLU A 517 -10.34 -30.30 5.24
CA GLU A 517 -9.64 -31.32 4.43
C GLU A 517 -8.71 -30.67 3.40
N ILE A 518 -9.18 -29.61 2.73
CA ILE A 518 -8.34 -28.83 1.80
C ILE A 518 -7.13 -28.22 2.51
N LYS A 519 -7.30 -27.65 3.71
CA LYS A 519 -6.20 -27.15 4.54
C LYS A 519 -5.13 -28.23 4.75
N ASN A 520 -5.54 -29.47 4.97
CA ASN A 520 -4.65 -30.62 5.18
C ASN A 520 -4.12 -31.24 3.86
N GLY A 521 -4.41 -30.61 2.71
CA GLY A 521 -3.95 -31.13 1.41
C GLY A 521 -4.76 -32.33 0.89
N ILE A 522 -5.97 -32.51 1.37
CA ILE A 522 -6.85 -33.61 1.00
C ILE A 522 -8.05 -33.08 0.21
N LEU A 523 -8.29 -33.60 -0.98
CA LEU A 523 -9.54 -33.40 -1.69
C LEU A 523 -10.48 -34.55 -1.33
N PRO A 524 -11.63 -34.31 -0.65
CA PRO A 524 -12.46 -35.39 -0.15
C PRO A 524 -13.08 -36.22 -1.27
N ARG A 525 -13.31 -37.49 -1.02
CA ARG A 525 -13.91 -38.41 -2.02
C ARG A 525 -15.32 -37.99 -2.43
N ASP A 526 -16.05 -37.35 -1.55
CA ASP A 526 -17.41 -36.83 -1.77
C ASP A 526 -17.42 -35.41 -2.38
N PHE A 527 -16.25 -34.88 -2.78
CA PHE A 527 -16.14 -33.51 -3.39
C PHE A 527 -17.12 -33.32 -4.55
N ARG A 528 -17.32 -34.35 -5.37
CA ARG A 528 -18.21 -34.30 -6.54
C ARG A 528 -19.69 -34.46 -6.17
N ASN A 529 -20.01 -34.83 -4.94
CA ASN A 529 -21.38 -35.04 -4.50
C ASN A 529 -22.04 -33.70 -4.15
N ASN A 530 -23.26 -33.52 -4.60
CA ASN A 530 -24.05 -32.36 -4.21
C ASN A 530 -24.55 -32.52 -2.78
N GLN A 531 -24.28 -31.54 -1.95
CA GLN A 531 -24.75 -31.46 -0.57
C GLN A 531 -25.81 -30.32 -0.45
N ALA A 532 -26.44 -30.21 0.71
CA ALA A 532 -27.46 -29.18 0.94
C ALA A 532 -26.93 -27.75 0.75
N ASP A 533 -25.67 -27.51 1.13
CA ASP A 533 -25.01 -26.21 1.13
C ASP A 533 -23.83 -26.11 0.14
N ARG A 534 -23.46 -27.23 -0.52
CA ARG A 534 -22.32 -27.31 -1.44
C ARG A 534 -22.69 -28.07 -2.72
N SER A 535 -22.23 -27.57 -3.87
CA SER A 535 -22.38 -28.27 -5.16
C SER A 535 -21.12 -28.11 -5.99
N PHE A 536 -20.76 -29.18 -6.74
CA PHE A 536 -19.72 -29.13 -7.75
C PHE A 536 -20.30 -29.33 -9.14
N LEU A 537 -20.00 -28.42 -10.06
CA LEU A 537 -20.45 -28.41 -11.43
C LEU A 537 -19.26 -28.56 -12.38
N PRO A 538 -18.97 -29.78 -12.86
CA PRO A 538 -17.86 -30.00 -13.76
C PRO A 538 -18.11 -29.30 -15.11
N CYS A 539 -17.16 -28.51 -15.56
CA CYS A 539 -17.22 -27.83 -16.86
C CYS A 539 -15.82 -27.42 -17.31
N GLN A 540 -15.65 -27.24 -18.62
CA GLN A 540 -14.42 -26.74 -19.21
C GLN A 540 -14.38 -25.21 -19.18
N THR A 541 -13.21 -24.61 -19.41
CA THR A 541 -13.00 -23.15 -19.34
C THR A 541 -14.00 -22.33 -20.17
N HIS A 542 -14.29 -22.76 -21.39
CA HIS A 542 -15.26 -22.06 -22.27
C HIS A 542 -16.72 -22.22 -21.82
N GLN A 543 -17.01 -23.15 -20.92
CA GLN A 543 -18.35 -23.40 -20.36
C GLN A 543 -18.58 -22.67 -19.02
N ILE A 544 -17.56 -22.04 -18.44
CA ILE A 544 -17.65 -21.35 -17.15
C ILE A 544 -18.75 -20.29 -17.17
N GLU A 545 -18.76 -19.40 -18.17
CA GLU A 545 -19.76 -18.34 -18.26
C GLU A 545 -21.19 -18.89 -18.34
N PRO A 546 -21.55 -19.79 -19.29
CA PRO A 546 -22.91 -20.34 -19.34
C PRO A 546 -23.32 -21.13 -18.09
N VAL A 547 -22.38 -21.84 -17.43
CA VAL A 547 -22.68 -22.56 -16.20
C VAL A 547 -22.96 -21.59 -15.06
N ILE A 548 -22.13 -20.57 -14.87
CA ILE A 548 -22.37 -19.53 -13.85
C ILE A 548 -23.68 -18.79 -14.13
N ARG A 549 -23.97 -18.45 -15.39
CA ARG A 549 -25.23 -17.81 -15.80
C ARG A 549 -26.44 -18.61 -15.35
N GLN A 550 -26.48 -19.92 -15.64
CA GLN A 550 -27.57 -20.81 -15.21
C GLN A 550 -27.71 -20.86 -13.69
N VAL A 551 -26.62 -20.97 -12.99
CA VAL A 551 -26.61 -20.98 -11.50
C VAL A 551 -27.19 -19.69 -10.95
N VAL A 552 -26.73 -18.54 -11.45
CA VAL A 552 -27.13 -17.21 -10.98
C VAL A 552 -28.60 -16.94 -11.32
N GLU A 553 -29.06 -17.26 -12.54
CA GLU A 553 -30.47 -17.11 -12.94
C GLU A 553 -31.40 -17.97 -12.07
N LYS A 554 -31.00 -19.22 -11.77
CA LYS A 554 -31.72 -20.10 -10.85
C LYS A 554 -31.71 -19.57 -9.40
N ALA A 555 -30.61 -18.99 -8.93
CA ALA A 555 -30.54 -18.36 -7.62
C ALA A 555 -31.43 -17.10 -7.56
N LYS A 556 -31.39 -16.27 -8.61
CA LYS A 556 -32.26 -15.09 -8.75
C LYS A 556 -33.73 -15.45 -8.71
N SER A 557 -34.15 -16.53 -9.40
CA SER A 557 -35.53 -17.03 -9.35
C SER A 557 -35.98 -17.51 -7.95
N LYS A 558 -35.01 -17.84 -7.07
CA LYS A 558 -35.24 -18.17 -5.66
C LYS A 558 -35.13 -16.97 -4.71
N GLY A 559 -35.01 -15.77 -5.22
CA GLY A 559 -34.99 -14.54 -4.43
C GLY A 559 -33.60 -14.04 -4.03
N PHE A 560 -32.50 -14.68 -4.47
CA PHE A 560 -31.16 -14.17 -4.21
C PHE A 560 -30.91 -12.90 -5.05
N THR A 561 -30.32 -11.91 -4.40
CA THR A 561 -29.96 -10.62 -5.01
C THR A 561 -28.45 -10.57 -5.37
N ALA A 562 -28.04 -9.50 -6.05
CA ALA A 562 -26.63 -9.27 -6.32
C ALA A 562 -25.80 -9.10 -5.03
N LYS A 563 -26.42 -8.70 -3.92
CA LYS A 563 -25.76 -8.56 -2.60
C LYS A 563 -25.49 -9.91 -1.97
N ASP A 564 -26.34 -10.91 -2.22
CA ASP A 564 -26.21 -12.25 -1.63
C ASP A 564 -25.18 -13.12 -2.35
N ILE A 565 -24.91 -12.86 -3.61
CA ILE A 565 -24.04 -13.67 -4.47
C ILE A 565 -22.71 -12.96 -4.71
N GLN A 566 -21.61 -13.68 -4.47
CA GLN A 566 -20.28 -13.22 -4.82
C GLN A 566 -19.56 -14.28 -5.65
N ILE A 567 -19.06 -13.88 -6.82
CA ILE A 567 -18.18 -14.72 -7.61
C ILE A 567 -16.74 -14.35 -7.26
N LEU A 568 -15.90 -15.34 -7.02
CA LEU A 568 -14.48 -15.17 -6.65
C LEU A 568 -13.61 -15.83 -7.70
N ALA A 569 -12.76 -15.07 -8.39
CA ALA A 569 -11.83 -15.60 -9.39
C ALA A 569 -10.41 -15.04 -9.15
N PRO A 570 -9.35 -15.81 -9.49
CA PRO A 570 -7.98 -15.36 -9.21
C PRO A 570 -7.41 -14.43 -10.28
N MET A 571 -8.01 -14.35 -11.48
CA MET A 571 -7.47 -13.61 -12.64
C MET A 571 -8.49 -12.65 -13.22
N TYR A 572 -7.99 -11.52 -13.74
CA TYR A 572 -8.83 -10.50 -14.36
C TYR A 572 -9.23 -10.86 -15.80
N LYS A 573 -8.29 -11.33 -16.62
CA LYS A 573 -8.48 -11.58 -18.05
C LYS A 573 -8.82 -13.05 -18.35
N GLY A 574 -9.43 -13.28 -19.52
CA GLY A 574 -9.80 -14.61 -20.03
C GLY A 574 -11.28 -14.93 -19.85
N ALA A 575 -11.72 -16.07 -20.42
CA ALA A 575 -13.13 -16.50 -20.41
C ALA A 575 -13.68 -16.77 -18.99
N ALA A 576 -12.84 -17.21 -18.07
CA ALA A 576 -13.16 -17.36 -16.64
C ALA A 576 -12.62 -16.21 -15.79
N GLY A 577 -12.31 -15.07 -16.40
CA GLY A 577 -11.74 -13.88 -15.74
C GLY A 577 -12.80 -12.98 -15.13
N ILE A 578 -12.35 -12.16 -14.17
CA ILE A 578 -13.20 -11.22 -13.42
C ILE A 578 -13.94 -10.27 -14.37
N ASP A 579 -13.26 -9.74 -15.39
CA ASP A 579 -13.83 -8.74 -16.30
C ASP A 579 -15.03 -9.31 -17.09
N ALA A 580 -14.85 -10.52 -17.70
CA ALA A 580 -15.89 -11.18 -18.45
C ALA A 580 -17.09 -11.56 -17.56
N ILE A 581 -16.80 -12.09 -16.37
CA ILE A 581 -17.84 -12.48 -15.40
C ILE A 581 -18.61 -11.25 -14.90
N ASN A 582 -17.95 -10.13 -14.62
CA ASN A 582 -18.62 -8.88 -14.21
C ASN A 582 -19.60 -8.38 -15.29
N THR A 583 -19.19 -8.40 -16.55
CA THR A 583 -20.05 -8.02 -17.67
C THR A 583 -21.29 -8.90 -17.77
N MET A 584 -21.10 -10.22 -17.69
CA MET A 584 -22.19 -11.21 -17.69
C MET A 584 -23.15 -11.00 -16.51
N MET A 585 -22.61 -10.81 -15.31
CA MET A 585 -23.41 -10.61 -14.09
C MET A 585 -24.20 -9.30 -14.10
N GLN A 586 -23.61 -8.24 -14.65
CA GLN A 586 -24.29 -6.96 -14.84
C GLN A 586 -25.50 -7.14 -15.77
N GLU A 587 -25.39 -7.93 -16.83
CA GLU A 587 -26.52 -8.22 -17.73
C GLU A 587 -27.66 -8.97 -17.01
N ILE A 588 -27.33 -9.88 -16.08
CA ILE A 588 -28.33 -10.64 -15.33
C ILE A 588 -29.03 -9.77 -14.28
N PHE A 589 -28.28 -9.03 -13.46
CA PHE A 589 -28.83 -8.28 -12.34
C PHE A 589 -29.25 -6.86 -12.70
N ASN A 590 -28.53 -6.23 -13.60
CA ASN A 590 -28.71 -4.85 -14.00
C ASN A 590 -28.65 -4.68 -15.54
N PRO A 591 -29.55 -5.37 -16.29
CA PRO A 591 -29.52 -5.35 -17.76
C PRO A 591 -29.74 -3.95 -18.32
N LYS A 592 -29.23 -3.73 -19.53
CA LYS A 592 -29.55 -2.55 -20.34
C LYS A 592 -31.05 -2.56 -20.65
N GLY A 593 -31.81 -1.89 -19.83
CA GLY A 593 -33.27 -1.85 -19.99
C GLY A 593 -33.81 -0.44 -19.97
N ASN A 594 -35.02 -0.25 -20.39
CA ASN A 594 -35.85 0.96 -20.46
C ASN A 594 -35.10 2.31 -20.36
N LYS A 595 -35.41 3.22 -21.26
CA LYS A 595 -34.90 4.59 -21.48
C LYS A 595 -34.72 5.48 -20.19
N LYS A 596 -35.08 5.00 -19.00
CA LYS A 596 -35.00 5.71 -17.73
C LYS A 596 -33.75 5.40 -16.91
N ARG A 597 -33.02 4.31 -17.18
CA ARG A 597 -31.84 3.94 -16.43
C ARG A 597 -30.60 4.62 -17.02
N ARG A 598 -29.89 5.40 -16.21
CA ARG A 598 -28.69 6.10 -16.64
C ARG A 598 -27.51 5.15 -16.67
N GLU A 599 -26.72 5.24 -17.74
CA GLU A 599 -25.45 4.53 -17.90
C GLU A 599 -24.37 5.46 -18.44
N VAL A 600 -23.11 5.19 -18.11
CA VAL A 600 -21.96 5.95 -18.58
C VAL A 600 -20.78 5.01 -18.84
N ALA A 601 -20.06 5.24 -19.93
CA ALA A 601 -18.86 4.49 -20.27
C ALA A 601 -17.61 5.16 -19.67
N PHE A 602 -16.72 4.32 -19.13
CA PHE A 602 -15.40 4.72 -18.67
C PHE A 602 -14.40 3.65 -19.09
N PHE A 603 -13.54 3.97 -20.06
CA PHE A 603 -12.73 2.98 -20.77
C PHE A 603 -13.59 1.81 -21.29
N ASP A 604 -13.20 0.58 -21.02
CA ASP A 604 -13.88 -0.63 -21.47
C ASP A 604 -15.09 -1.03 -20.60
N VAL A 605 -15.40 -0.27 -19.54
CA VAL A 605 -16.46 -0.58 -18.57
C VAL A 605 -17.64 0.38 -18.74
N VAL A 606 -18.86 -0.16 -18.73
CA VAL A 606 -20.09 0.63 -18.68
C VAL A 606 -20.69 0.53 -17.28
N TYR A 607 -20.78 1.65 -16.58
CA TYR A 607 -21.44 1.74 -15.28
C TYR A 607 -22.90 2.14 -15.43
N ARG A 608 -23.77 1.53 -14.62
CA ARG A 608 -25.22 1.77 -14.59
C ARG A 608 -25.70 2.04 -13.17
N VAL A 609 -26.70 2.87 -13.02
CA VAL A 609 -27.38 3.03 -11.72
C VAL A 609 -27.92 1.66 -11.27
N GLY A 610 -27.61 1.27 -10.03
CA GLY A 610 -27.91 -0.05 -9.47
C GLY A 610 -26.76 -1.07 -9.60
N ASP A 611 -25.61 -0.71 -10.17
CA ASP A 611 -24.46 -1.61 -10.22
C ASP A 611 -23.81 -1.78 -8.86
N LYS A 612 -23.41 -3.03 -8.58
CA LYS A 612 -22.57 -3.39 -7.43
C LYS A 612 -21.11 -3.06 -7.75
N VAL A 613 -20.49 -2.27 -6.88
CA VAL A 613 -19.10 -1.81 -7.04
C VAL A 613 -18.26 -2.07 -5.80
N LEU A 614 -16.95 -2.08 -5.99
CA LEU A 614 -15.93 -2.25 -4.95
C LEU A 614 -15.00 -1.04 -4.95
N GLN A 615 -14.77 -0.45 -3.79
CA GLN A 615 -13.79 0.59 -3.57
C GLN A 615 -12.37 0.01 -3.61
N LEU A 616 -11.45 0.70 -4.29
CA LEU A 616 -10.07 0.25 -4.47
C LEU A 616 -9.06 0.99 -3.60
N VAL A 617 -9.40 2.18 -3.11
CA VAL A 617 -8.52 3.07 -2.35
C VAL A 617 -9.19 3.52 -1.06
N ASN A 618 -8.40 3.81 -0.03
CA ASN A 618 -8.91 4.37 1.21
C ASN A 618 -9.32 5.84 1.00
N GLN A 619 -10.47 6.22 1.54
CA GLN A 619 -10.98 7.60 1.63
C GLN A 619 -11.46 7.86 3.06
N PRO A 620 -10.54 8.09 4.01
CA PRO A 620 -10.86 8.26 5.42
C PRO A 620 -11.82 9.42 5.68
N GLU A 621 -11.73 10.47 4.87
CA GLU A 621 -12.61 11.65 4.92
C GLU A 621 -14.09 11.32 4.70
N ASN A 622 -14.35 10.28 3.90
CA ASN A 622 -15.69 9.78 3.59
C ASN A 622 -16.05 8.53 4.40
N ASN A 623 -15.17 8.07 5.27
CA ASN A 623 -15.30 6.81 6.00
C ASN A 623 -15.54 5.59 5.08
N VAL A 624 -14.91 5.59 3.90
CA VAL A 624 -14.96 4.50 2.90
C VAL A 624 -13.54 3.96 2.66
N PHE A 625 -13.40 2.64 2.66
CA PHE A 625 -12.10 1.99 2.63
C PHE A 625 -11.95 1.03 1.46
N ASN A 626 -10.71 0.71 1.13
CA ASN A 626 -10.39 -0.33 0.14
C ASN A 626 -11.04 -1.67 0.55
N GLY A 627 -11.81 -2.23 -0.37
CA GLY A 627 -12.58 -3.46 -0.14
C GLY A 627 -14.06 -3.23 0.20
N ASP A 628 -14.48 -1.98 0.48
CA ASP A 628 -15.89 -1.69 0.71
C ASP A 628 -16.72 -1.88 -0.56
N MET A 629 -17.88 -2.51 -0.39
CA MET A 629 -18.83 -2.71 -1.49
C MET A 629 -19.96 -1.70 -1.41
N GLY A 630 -20.29 -1.12 -2.56
CA GLY A 630 -21.35 -0.15 -2.69
C GLY A 630 -22.29 -0.44 -3.88
N GLU A 631 -23.31 0.38 -4.01
CA GLU A 631 -24.25 0.39 -5.11
C GLU A 631 -24.30 1.78 -5.73
N ILE A 632 -24.24 1.87 -7.05
CA ILE A 632 -24.37 3.15 -7.74
C ILE A 632 -25.82 3.63 -7.61
N THR A 633 -26.02 4.75 -6.90
CA THR A 633 -27.34 5.36 -6.67
C THR A 633 -27.71 6.41 -7.71
N ALA A 634 -26.71 7.15 -8.22
CA ALA A 634 -26.95 8.17 -9.23
C ALA A 634 -25.79 8.31 -10.22
N ILE A 635 -26.13 8.73 -11.44
CA ILE A 635 -25.18 9.18 -12.48
C ILE A 635 -25.69 10.53 -12.96
N GLN A 636 -24.86 11.55 -12.87
CA GLN A 636 -25.14 12.92 -13.32
C GLN A 636 -24.13 13.28 -14.42
N PHE A 637 -24.65 13.85 -15.51
CA PHE A 637 -23.79 14.30 -16.61
C PHE A 637 -23.36 15.76 -16.39
N ALA A 638 -22.25 16.15 -17.01
CA ALA A 638 -21.63 17.47 -16.89
C ALA A 638 -22.60 18.68 -17.08
N LYS A 639 -23.70 18.47 -17.82
CA LYS A 639 -24.75 19.51 -18.01
C LYS A 639 -25.65 19.70 -16.79
N GLU A 640 -25.64 18.76 -15.85
CA GLU A 640 -26.52 18.67 -14.69
C GLU A 640 -25.80 18.98 -13.40
N THR A 641 -24.48 19.11 -13.43
CA THR A 641 -23.61 19.36 -12.27
C THR A 641 -23.10 20.79 -12.27
N GLU A 642 -22.92 21.37 -11.09
CA GLU A 642 -22.35 22.71 -10.92
C GLU A 642 -20.90 22.78 -11.42
N GLU A 643 -20.13 21.72 -11.20
CA GLU A 643 -18.73 21.59 -11.61
C GLU A 643 -18.53 21.27 -13.09
N LYS A 644 -19.62 21.10 -13.86
CA LYS A 644 -19.63 20.76 -15.28
C LYS A 644 -18.81 19.50 -15.65
N VAL A 645 -18.77 18.54 -14.74
CA VAL A 645 -18.12 17.22 -14.91
C VAL A 645 -19.12 16.09 -14.67
N ASP A 646 -18.91 14.96 -15.35
CA ASP A 646 -19.74 13.78 -15.10
C ASP A 646 -19.47 13.24 -13.69
N GLN A 647 -20.51 12.87 -12.96
CA GLN A 647 -20.41 12.38 -11.57
C GLN A 647 -21.15 11.04 -11.42
N ILE A 648 -20.58 10.17 -10.58
CA ILE A 648 -21.20 8.92 -10.11
C ILE A 648 -21.31 9.00 -8.59
N THR A 649 -22.52 8.79 -8.06
CA THR A 649 -22.77 8.68 -6.62
C THR A 649 -22.93 7.20 -6.26
N ILE A 650 -22.22 6.76 -5.22
CA ILE A 650 -22.19 5.39 -4.72
C ILE A 650 -22.60 5.39 -3.25
N LEU A 651 -23.52 4.52 -2.90
CA LEU A 651 -23.90 4.25 -1.53
C LEU A 651 -23.09 3.07 -0.99
N PHE A 652 -22.20 3.32 -0.04
CA PHE A 652 -21.46 2.33 0.73
C PHE A 652 -22.12 2.17 2.09
N ASP A 653 -22.77 1.04 2.34
CA ASP A 653 -23.56 0.81 3.57
C ASP A 653 -24.53 1.96 3.91
N THR A 654 -24.08 2.98 4.64
CA THR A 654 -24.87 4.14 5.07
C THR A 654 -24.32 5.48 4.58
N VAL A 655 -23.22 5.48 3.86
CA VAL A 655 -22.53 6.69 3.40
C VAL A 655 -22.62 6.80 1.88
N GLU A 656 -23.11 7.92 1.39
CA GLU A 656 -23.08 8.25 -0.04
C GLU A 656 -21.84 9.08 -0.36
N VAL A 657 -21.11 8.64 -1.39
CA VAL A 657 -19.92 9.33 -1.89
C VAL A 657 -20.10 9.62 -3.38
N THR A 658 -19.85 10.87 -3.77
CA THR A 658 -19.90 11.30 -5.17
C THR A 658 -18.48 11.39 -5.73
N TYR A 659 -18.27 10.76 -6.87
CA TYR A 659 -17.00 10.70 -7.59
C TYR A 659 -17.10 11.47 -8.89
N ASN A 660 -16.25 12.48 -9.05
CA ASN A 660 -16.02 13.13 -10.33
C ASN A 660 -15.31 12.17 -11.29
N ARG A 661 -15.48 12.35 -12.60
CA ARG A 661 -14.96 11.47 -13.64
C ARG A 661 -13.48 11.08 -13.48
N ASN A 662 -12.65 11.97 -12.99
CA ASN A 662 -11.21 11.74 -12.76
C ASN A 662 -10.93 10.73 -11.64
N ASN A 663 -11.90 10.50 -10.78
CA ASN A 663 -11.81 9.60 -9.63
C ASN A 663 -12.52 8.25 -9.87
N TRP A 664 -13.00 7.96 -11.06
CA TRP A 664 -13.69 6.70 -11.36
C TRP A 664 -12.77 5.48 -11.43
N ASN A 665 -11.46 5.69 -11.45
CA ASN A 665 -10.45 4.65 -11.25
C ASN A 665 -10.36 4.16 -9.80
N LYS A 666 -11.03 4.83 -8.84
CA LYS A 666 -11.04 4.46 -7.44
C LYS A 666 -12.01 3.32 -7.10
N PHE A 667 -12.86 2.91 -8.03
CA PHE A 667 -13.79 1.80 -7.85
C PHE A 667 -13.95 0.98 -9.13
N VAL A 668 -14.44 -0.26 -8.99
CA VAL A 668 -14.71 -1.20 -10.10
C VAL A 668 -16.01 -1.96 -9.88
N LEU A 669 -16.55 -2.60 -10.94
CA LEU A 669 -17.67 -3.54 -10.79
C LEU A 669 -17.30 -4.70 -9.86
N ALA A 670 -18.22 -5.14 -9.03
CA ALA A 670 -17.97 -6.07 -7.93
C ALA A 670 -18.91 -7.28 -7.87
N TYR A 671 -19.58 -7.66 -8.93
CA TYR A 671 -20.31 -8.94 -8.99
C TYR A 671 -19.35 -10.12 -8.93
N CYS A 672 -18.17 -9.96 -9.53
CA CYS A 672 -17.01 -10.83 -9.39
C CYS A 672 -15.82 -9.99 -8.92
N CYS A 673 -15.06 -10.50 -7.95
CA CYS A 673 -13.81 -9.86 -7.50
C CYS A 673 -12.70 -10.89 -7.31
N SER A 674 -11.46 -10.43 -7.12
CA SER A 674 -10.35 -11.33 -6.83
C SER A 674 -10.49 -11.92 -5.42
N ILE A 675 -9.97 -13.14 -5.25
CA ILE A 675 -9.97 -13.83 -3.94
C ILE A 675 -9.23 -12.98 -2.89
N HIS A 676 -8.15 -12.29 -3.28
CA HIS A 676 -7.41 -11.36 -2.40
C HIS A 676 -8.31 -10.21 -1.89
N LYS A 677 -9.14 -9.63 -2.77
CA LYS A 677 -10.06 -8.54 -2.40
C LYS A 677 -11.26 -9.00 -1.57
N SER A 678 -11.49 -10.30 -1.45
CA SER A 678 -12.54 -10.87 -0.62
C SER A 678 -12.11 -11.18 0.81
N GLN A 679 -10.80 -11.05 1.14
CA GLN A 679 -10.30 -11.25 2.50
C GLN A 679 -10.99 -10.32 3.49
N GLY A 680 -11.26 -10.79 4.71
CA GLY A 680 -12.04 -10.09 5.72
C GLY A 680 -13.54 -10.01 5.43
N SER A 681 -14.02 -10.53 4.27
CA SER A 681 -15.43 -10.53 3.86
C SER A 681 -16.03 -11.91 3.91
N GLU A 682 -17.36 -11.99 4.11
CA GLU A 682 -18.13 -13.24 4.00
C GLU A 682 -19.42 -12.98 3.22
N PHE A 683 -19.87 -13.96 2.44
CA PHE A 683 -21.01 -13.83 1.54
C PHE A 683 -22.01 -14.98 1.76
N THR A 684 -23.29 -14.72 1.56
CA THR A 684 -24.35 -15.73 1.70
C THR A 684 -24.12 -16.88 0.72
N MET A 685 -23.79 -16.56 -0.55
CA MET A 685 -23.46 -17.53 -1.58
C MET A 685 -22.15 -17.14 -2.26
N VAL A 686 -21.22 -18.09 -2.35
CA VAL A 686 -19.98 -17.96 -3.12
C VAL A 686 -20.03 -18.91 -4.32
N ILE A 687 -19.69 -18.38 -5.50
CA ILE A 687 -19.46 -19.17 -6.72
C ILE A 687 -17.96 -19.09 -7.04
N LEU A 688 -17.29 -20.23 -7.11
CA LEU A 688 -15.85 -20.32 -7.31
C LEU A 688 -15.53 -21.11 -8.58
N PRO A 689 -15.25 -20.44 -9.70
CA PRO A 689 -14.68 -21.12 -10.86
C PRO A 689 -13.22 -21.49 -10.64
N MET A 690 -12.83 -22.69 -11.03
CA MET A 690 -11.44 -23.16 -11.02
C MET A 690 -11.13 -23.87 -12.34
N VAL A 691 -10.15 -23.35 -13.07
CA VAL A 691 -9.76 -23.85 -14.40
C VAL A 691 -8.25 -23.99 -14.51
N LYS A 692 -7.76 -24.91 -15.32
CA LYS A 692 -6.31 -25.15 -15.53
C LYS A 692 -5.56 -23.90 -16.00
N GLN A 693 -6.24 -22.99 -16.74
CA GLN A 693 -5.64 -21.73 -17.22
C GLN A 693 -5.18 -20.81 -16.10
N TYR A 694 -5.65 -20.99 -14.87
CA TYR A 694 -5.18 -20.18 -13.74
C TYR A 694 -3.73 -20.50 -13.34
N GLY A 695 -3.15 -21.63 -13.80
CA GLY A 695 -1.73 -21.95 -13.69
C GLY A 695 -1.17 -21.76 -12.28
N ARG A 696 -0.22 -20.84 -12.11
CA ARG A 696 0.44 -20.56 -10.82
C ARG A 696 -0.52 -20.08 -9.70
N MET A 697 -1.75 -19.69 -10.04
CA MET A 697 -2.75 -19.27 -9.06
C MET A 697 -3.50 -20.48 -8.44
N LEU A 698 -3.29 -21.72 -8.95
CA LEU A 698 -3.85 -22.93 -8.36
C LEU A 698 -3.04 -23.31 -7.12
N ARG A 699 -3.35 -22.68 -5.98
CA ARG A 699 -2.66 -22.86 -4.70
C ARG A 699 -3.67 -23.15 -3.59
N ARG A 700 -3.23 -23.94 -2.60
CA ARG A 700 -4.07 -24.41 -1.48
C ARG A 700 -4.63 -23.25 -0.66
N ASN A 701 -3.80 -22.31 -0.26
CA ASN A 701 -4.21 -21.16 0.54
C ASN A 701 -5.22 -20.26 -0.19
N LEU A 702 -5.11 -20.14 -1.52
CA LEU A 702 -6.05 -19.38 -2.34
C LEU A 702 -7.41 -20.09 -2.39
N LEU A 703 -7.42 -21.39 -2.65
CA LEU A 703 -8.64 -22.20 -2.65
C LEU A 703 -9.31 -22.20 -1.27
N TYR A 704 -8.53 -22.41 -0.21
CA TYR A 704 -9.00 -22.38 1.17
C TYR A 704 -9.61 -21.03 1.52
N THR A 705 -8.92 -19.93 1.22
CA THR A 705 -9.43 -18.58 1.45
C THR A 705 -10.76 -18.33 0.74
N ALA A 706 -10.88 -18.74 -0.54
CA ALA A 706 -12.10 -18.57 -1.30
C ALA A 706 -13.30 -19.35 -0.72
N ILE A 707 -13.09 -20.62 -0.33
CA ILE A 707 -14.14 -21.48 0.25
C ILE A 707 -14.61 -20.92 1.59
N THR A 708 -13.69 -20.44 2.41
CA THR A 708 -13.98 -19.87 3.73
C THR A 708 -14.75 -18.54 3.69
N ARG A 709 -14.91 -17.93 2.52
CA ARG A 709 -15.76 -16.73 2.34
C ARG A 709 -17.25 -17.06 2.29
N SER A 710 -17.63 -18.33 2.14
CA SER A 710 -19.03 -18.73 2.03
C SER A 710 -19.69 -18.94 3.39
N LYS A 711 -20.83 -18.25 3.62
CA LYS A 711 -21.65 -18.42 4.83
C LYS A 711 -22.60 -19.61 4.74
N SER A 712 -23.33 -19.73 3.62
CA SER A 712 -24.48 -20.63 3.54
C SER A 712 -24.49 -21.52 2.31
N LYS A 713 -23.97 -21.04 1.17
CA LYS A 713 -23.98 -21.76 -0.11
C LYS A 713 -22.66 -21.61 -0.85
N LEU A 714 -22.08 -22.75 -1.24
CA LEU A 714 -20.85 -22.81 -2.01
C LEU A 714 -21.09 -23.57 -3.32
N ILE A 715 -20.87 -22.89 -4.44
CA ILE A 715 -20.92 -23.48 -5.77
C ILE A 715 -19.50 -23.51 -6.35
N LEU A 716 -18.99 -24.70 -6.53
CA LEU A 716 -17.71 -24.96 -7.17
C LEU A 716 -17.96 -25.32 -8.62
N CYS A 717 -17.27 -24.70 -9.58
CA CYS A 717 -17.44 -25.03 -10.99
C CYS A 717 -16.10 -25.03 -11.73
N GLY A 718 -15.96 -25.90 -12.74
CA GLY A 718 -14.76 -25.98 -13.57
C GLY A 718 -14.11 -27.37 -13.61
N ASP A 719 -12.79 -27.36 -13.75
CA ASP A 719 -11.99 -28.58 -13.93
C ASP A 719 -11.70 -29.23 -12.57
N TYR A 720 -12.08 -30.48 -12.40
CA TYR A 720 -11.77 -31.24 -11.19
C TYR A 720 -10.25 -31.28 -10.93
N GLU A 721 -9.46 -31.53 -11.98
CA GLU A 721 -7.99 -31.56 -11.87
C GLU A 721 -7.38 -30.22 -11.44
N ALA A 722 -8.06 -29.08 -11.75
CA ALA A 722 -7.61 -27.77 -11.26
C ALA A 722 -7.79 -27.67 -9.73
N PHE A 723 -8.87 -28.24 -9.18
CA PHE A 723 -9.04 -28.33 -7.72
C PHE A 723 -8.02 -29.28 -7.09
N GLU A 724 -7.74 -30.46 -7.69
CA GLU A 724 -6.69 -31.36 -7.22
C GLU A 724 -5.33 -30.67 -7.19
N THR A 725 -4.97 -29.99 -8.29
CA THR A 725 -3.72 -29.23 -8.37
C THR A 725 -3.65 -28.16 -7.28
N ALA A 726 -4.73 -27.42 -7.08
CA ALA A 726 -4.77 -26.36 -6.06
C ALA A 726 -4.62 -26.93 -4.64
N VAL A 727 -5.24 -28.08 -4.34
CA VAL A 727 -5.16 -28.73 -3.01
C VAL A 727 -3.75 -29.23 -2.71
N VAL A 728 -3.07 -29.80 -3.70
CA VAL A 728 -1.71 -30.34 -3.51
C VAL A 728 -0.65 -29.23 -3.46
N SER A 729 -0.86 -28.14 -4.24
CA SER A 729 0.11 -27.03 -4.32
C SER A 729 0.08 -26.17 -3.06
N THR A 730 1.11 -26.25 -2.26
CA THR A 730 1.28 -25.38 -1.06
C THR A 730 1.68 -23.95 -1.41
N GLY A 731 2.08 -23.71 -2.66
CA GLY A 731 2.76 -22.47 -3.04
C GLY A 731 4.21 -22.44 -2.56
N ASP A 732 4.94 -21.43 -3.00
CA ASP A 732 6.31 -21.22 -2.52
C ASP A 732 6.25 -20.66 -1.10
N ILE A 733 7.02 -21.26 -0.18
CA ILE A 733 7.21 -20.73 1.16
C ILE A 733 8.08 -19.49 1.03
N ARG A 734 7.62 -18.39 1.60
CA ARG A 734 8.39 -17.14 1.59
C ARG A 734 9.67 -17.28 2.38
N LYS A 735 10.73 -16.73 1.85
CA LYS A 735 12.04 -16.65 2.50
C LYS A 735 12.05 -15.47 3.47
N THR A 736 12.05 -15.77 4.78
CA THR A 736 12.02 -14.76 5.85
C THR A 736 13.06 -15.10 6.92
N MET A 737 13.60 -14.08 7.59
CA MET A 737 14.54 -14.24 8.70
C MET A 737 13.89 -13.99 10.07
N LEU A 738 12.62 -13.60 10.10
CA LEU A 738 11.92 -13.22 11.32
C LEU A 738 11.93 -14.32 12.39
N HIS A 739 11.66 -15.57 11.97
CA HIS A 739 11.66 -16.71 12.90
C HIS A 739 13.02 -16.90 13.59
N GLU A 740 14.13 -16.87 12.86
CA GLU A 740 15.49 -16.98 13.39
C GLU A 740 15.83 -15.81 14.34
N LYS A 741 15.43 -14.58 13.99
CA LYS A 741 15.63 -13.39 14.81
C LYS A 741 14.85 -13.46 16.12
N LEU A 742 13.60 -13.97 16.08
CA LEU A 742 12.80 -14.22 17.27
C LEU A 742 13.44 -15.23 18.19
N GLU A 743 13.87 -16.38 17.65
CA GLU A 743 14.53 -17.43 18.46
C GLU A 743 15.84 -16.90 19.08
N ARG A 744 16.62 -16.14 18.34
CA ARG A 744 17.86 -15.53 18.84
C ARG A 744 17.57 -14.60 20.02
N ASN A 745 16.60 -13.71 19.91
CA ASN A 745 16.29 -12.73 20.95
C ASN A 745 15.69 -13.39 22.19
N LEU A 746 14.80 -14.36 22.03
CA LEU A 746 14.13 -15.04 23.14
C LEU A 746 15.00 -16.11 23.85
N ASN A 747 16.04 -16.65 23.17
CA ASN A 747 16.93 -17.67 23.74
C ASN A 747 18.19 -17.07 24.39
N ASN A 748 18.63 -15.86 24.00
CA ASN A 748 19.79 -15.22 24.62
C ASN A 748 19.65 -15.07 26.14
N ASP A 749 18.45 -14.90 26.68
CA ASP A 749 18.21 -14.81 28.13
C ASP A 749 18.34 -16.16 28.84
N LYS A 750 18.14 -17.30 28.18
CA LYS A 750 18.37 -18.60 28.82
C LYS A 750 19.85 -18.89 29.07
N VAL A 751 20.71 -18.31 28.25
CA VAL A 751 22.17 -18.40 28.41
C VAL A 751 22.63 -17.50 29.56
N PHE A 752 22.13 -16.25 29.64
CA PHE A 752 22.47 -15.33 30.74
C PHE A 752 21.92 -15.82 32.09
N THR A 753 20.68 -16.31 32.15
CA THR A 753 20.11 -16.85 33.40
C THR A 753 20.77 -18.16 33.81
N ALA A 754 21.28 -18.96 32.87
CA ALA A 754 22.06 -20.16 33.18
C ALA A 754 23.48 -19.80 33.71
N GLU A 755 24.09 -18.75 33.14
CA GLU A 755 25.39 -18.25 33.67
C GLU A 755 25.25 -17.54 35.01
N GLU A 756 24.19 -16.75 35.24
CA GLU A 756 23.92 -16.18 36.59
C GLU A 756 23.58 -17.26 37.61
N SER A 757 22.80 -18.29 37.24
CA SER A 757 22.51 -19.39 38.14
C SER A 757 23.71 -20.32 38.37
N ALA A 758 24.68 -20.36 37.47
CA ALA A 758 25.97 -21.05 37.68
C ALA A 758 26.88 -20.24 38.59
N LYS A 759 26.96 -18.92 38.45
CA LYS A 759 27.71 -18.01 39.34
C LYS A 759 27.13 -17.98 40.77
N ASP A 760 25.82 -18.03 40.93
CA ASP A 760 25.16 -18.14 42.25
C ASP A 760 25.33 -19.53 42.91
N LYS A 761 25.59 -20.59 42.15
CA LYS A 761 25.91 -21.92 42.68
C LYS A 761 27.38 -22.04 43.06
N GLU A 762 28.30 -21.39 42.37
CA GLU A 762 29.70 -21.28 42.78
C GLU A 762 29.92 -20.38 44.02
N ALA A 763 29.07 -19.38 44.24
CA ALA A 763 29.10 -18.52 45.41
C ALA A 763 28.51 -19.14 46.70
N LYS A 764 27.92 -20.36 46.65
CA LYS A 764 27.29 -21.06 47.78
C LYS A 764 27.93 -22.41 48.13
N ALA A 765 29.16 -22.69 47.71
CA ALA A 765 29.91 -23.84 48.20
C ALA A 765 30.55 -23.53 49.54
N PRO A 766 30.40 -24.35 50.62
CA PRO A 766 30.92 -24.07 51.93
C PRO A 766 32.43 -24.24 51.92
N GLY A 767 33.14 -23.16 52.33
CA GLY A 767 34.59 -23.14 52.49
C GLY A 767 35.04 -24.03 53.63
N THR A 768 35.94 -24.93 53.34
CA THR A 768 36.85 -25.54 54.35
C THR A 768 38.06 -24.69 54.40
N GLY A 769 38.30 -24.10 55.64
CA GLY A 769 39.45 -23.27 55.95
C GLY A 769 40.70 -24.06 55.98
N ILE A 770 41.80 -23.43 55.59
CA ILE A 770 43.15 -23.61 56.14
C ILE A 770 43.84 -22.22 56.11
N GLU A 771 44.17 -21.75 57.34
CA GLU A 771 45.05 -20.61 57.58
C GLU A 771 46.49 -20.90 57.14
N VAL A 772 47.15 -19.95 56.50
CA VAL A 772 48.62 -19.68 56.77
C VAL A 772 48.97 -18.28 56.27
N ALA A 773 49.29 -17.41 57.29
CA ALA A 773 50.35 -16.38 57.41
C ALA A 773 50.78 -15.47 56.27
N GLU A 774 50.65 -14.17 56.54
CA GLU A 774 51.36 -13.04 55.91
C GLU A 774 52.93 -13.14 56.09
N PRO A 775 53.71 -12.38 55.30
CA PRO A 775 54.21 -11.06 55.79
C PRO A 775 54.35 -9.97 54.68
N ILE A 776 53.93 -8.78 55.00
CA ILE A 776 54.62 -7.50 55.37
C ILE A 776 55.44 -6.78 54.25
N THR A 777 55.00 -5.52 54.01
CA THR A 777 55.71 -4.23 53.66
C THR A 777 56.20 -4.09 52.19
N GLU A 778 56.19 -2.95 51.56
CA GLU A 778 56.29 -1.50 51.92
C GLU A 778 55.82 -0.61 50.77
N THR A 779 55.06 0.41 51.13
CA THR A 779 55.20 1.85 50.88
C THR A 779 55.84 2.34 49.58
N THR A 780 55.17 3.18 48.77
CA THR A 780 55.36 4.64 48.74
C THR A 780 54.45 5.29 47.65
N ALA A 781 53.65 6.23 48.05
CA ALA A 781 53.57 7.66 47.77
C ALA A 781 52.93 8.10 46.46
N GLU A 782 51.84 8.78 46.65
CA GLU A 782 51.20 9.85 45.78
C GLU A 782 52.18 11.06 45.60
N PRO A 783 51.94 12.00 44.66
CA PRO A 783 50.88 12.98 44.78
C PRO A 783 50.27 13.49 43.44
N ALA A 784 48.98 13.72 43.40
CA ALA A 784 48.25 14.98 43.53
C ALA A 784 48.34 16.00 42.38
N THR A 785 47.13 16.47 42.03
CA THR A 785 46.71 17.80 41.48
C THR A 785 46.76 17.94 39.95
N GLN A 786 45.77 18.43 39.26
CA GLN A 786 44.79 19.54 39.42
C GLN A 786 43.76 19.52 38.26
N LYS A 787 42.52 19.87 38.55
CA LYS A 787 41.57 20.47 37.60
C LYS A 787 41.93 21.93 37.31
N PRO A 788 41.53 22.54 36.20
CA PRO A 788 40.33 23.37 36.22
C PRO A 788 39.46 23.34 34.97
N GLU A 789 38.17 23.38 35.14
CA GLU A 789 37.13 24.43 34.90
C GLU A 789 36.96 25.04 33.47
N LYS A 790 35.70 24.86 32.99
CA LYS A 790 34.77 25.79 32.33
C LYS A 790 35.16 26.57 31.07
N ASN A 791 34.38 26.43 29.97
CA ASN A 791 33.37 27.40 29.56
C ASN A 791 32.68 27.07 28.21
N ALA A 792 31.38 27.10 28.31
CA ALA A 792 30.41 27.84 27.47
C ALA A 792 30.26 27.56 25.95
N SER A 793 29.05 27.17 25.63
CA SER A 793 28.37 27.31 24.33
C SER A 793 28.36 28.75 23.82
N PRO A 794 28.06 28.97 22.51
CA PRO A 794 26.67 29.20 22.16
C PRO A 794 26.20 28.65 20.80
N ASN A 795 24.89 28.30 20.78
CA ASN A 795 23.86 28.50 19.76
C ASN A 795 24.27 29.16 18.45
N ILE A 796 23.71 28.62 17.35
CA ILE A 796 22.73 29.33 16.47
C ILE A 796 22.30 28.37 15.37
N LEU A 797 20.99 28.16 15.32
CA LEU A 797 20.16 27.76 14.15
C LEU A 797 20.14 28.93 13.12
N PRO A 798 19.67 28.79 11.89
CA PRO A 798 18.41 28.16 11.56
C PRO A 798 18.44 26.87 10.75
#